data_d4ed677a3e7f20497b06b57bc882cbc3
#
_entry.id   d4ed677a3e7f20497b06b57bc882cbc3
#
_cell.length_a   1.000
_cell.length_b   1.000
_cell.length_c   1.000
_cell.angle_alpha   90.00
_cell.angle_beta   90.00
_cell.angle_gamma   90.00
#
_symmetry.space_group_name_H-M   'P 1'
#
loop_
_entity.id
_entity.type
_entity.pdbx_description
1 polymer ?
#
loop_
_entity_poly.entity_id
_entity_poly.type
_entity_poly.pdbx_seq_one_letter_code
_entity_poly.pdbx_strand_id
1 'polypeptide(L)'
;MKVIKRDGRAVDYDREKIRIAIDKANQEVRPRERATKEEVKEIINYIEELGKKRILVEDIQDIIEEKLMEVQKYELAKKYIVYRYTRALVRKQNTTDESILGLIRNENKELAEENSNKNTMLASTQRDYIAGEVSRDLTKRMLLPEKISKAHEEGILHFHDADYFIQPIFNCCLIDIGNMLDNGTVMNGKMIESPKSFQVACTVTTQIIAAVASNQYGGQSVDMIHLGKYLRKSYNKFKKEIEEKYGDKLKSDIIEDLVQNRLKAELKAGVQTIQYKINTLMTTNGQSPFVTLFLHLEKDDPYIKENAMIIEEILRQRYQGIKNEAGVYVTPAFPKLVYVLDEFNSLKGGEYDYLTKLAVKCSAKRMYPDYISAKKMRENYEGNVFSPMGCRSFLSPWKDENGNYKFEGRFNQGVVSINLPQIGIIAEGDEEKFWKLLDERLELCKEALMCRHYALLGTHSDISPIHWQYGALARLKKGETIDKLLYGGYSTISLGYIGIYELTKLMKGVSQTEPEGHDFALKVMKHLNEATQRWKKETNIGFALYGTPAESLCYRFARIDKERFGTIKDVTDKGYYTNSYHVDVREKIDAFEKLKFESEFQNISTGGAISYIEIPNMSKNIDALESVVKFIYDNIQYAEFNTKSDYCHVCGFDGEIIINKDNEWECPNCGNKDHNKMSVVRRTCGYLGENFWNVGKTKEIKQRVLHL
;
A
#
# COMPACT_ATOMS: atom_id res chain seq x y z
N MET A 1 -13.66 8.08 -40.77
CA MET A 1 -12.88 8.59 -39.62
C MET A 1 -13.59 8.25 -38.31
N LYS A 2 -12.88 7.78 -37.26
CA LYS A 2 -13.44 7.57 -35.93
C LYS A 2 -12.91 8.67 -35.01
N VAL A 3 -13.78 9.19 -34.15
CA VAL A 3 -13.41 10.16 -33.12
C VAL A 3 -13.26 9.42 -31.79
N ILE A 4 -12.10 9.53 -31.18
CA ILE A 4 -11.84 9.01 -29.86
C ILE A 4 -12.33 10.06 -28.85
N LYS A 5 -13.37 9.70 -28.10
CA LYS A 5 -13.88 10.55 -27.02
C LYS A 5 -12.93 10.55 -25.84
N ARG A 6 -13.13 11.49 -24.91
CA ARG A 6 -12.35 11.61 -23.66
C ARG A 6 -12.38 10.38 -22.77
N ASP A 7 -13.45 9.60 -22.85
CA ASP A 7 -13.65 8.32 -22.16
C ASP A 7 -13.06 7.11 -22.90
N GLY A 8 -12.25 7.35 -23.93
CA GLY A 8 -11.59 6.33 -24.76
C GLY A 8 -12.48 5.67 -25.82
N ARG A 9 -13.80 5.87 -25.80
CA ARG A 9 -14.71 5.26 -26.78
C ARG A 9 -14.51 5.84 -28.17
N ALA A 10 -14.41 4.96 -29.15
CA ALA A 10 -14.40 5.34 -30.57
C ALA A 10 -15.84 5.45 -31.11
N VAL A 11 -16.21 6.63 -31.60
CA VAL A 11 -17.50 6.90 -32.24
C VAL A 11 -17.29 7.35 -33.68
N ASP A 12 -18.34 7.25 -34.47
CA ASP A 12 -18.28 7.78 -35.83
C ASP A 12 -18.15 9.31 -35.87
N TYR A 13 -17.32 9.80 -36.78
CA TYR A 13 -17.18 11.23 -36.98
C TYR A 13 -18.51 11.81 -37.49
N ASP A 14 -18.90 12.92 -36.90
CA ASP A 14 -20.15 13.64 -37.23
C ASP A 14 -19.85 15.13 -37.37
N ARG A 15 -19.82 15.60 -38.61
CA ARG A 15 -19.55 16.99 -38.98
C ARG A 15 -20.56 17.97 -38.40
N GLU A 16 -21.81 17.54 -38.21
CA GLU A 16 -22.87 18.41 -37.65
C GLU A 16 -22.58 18.82 -36.19
N LYS A 17 -21.90 17.97 -35.43
CA LYS A 17 -21.50 18.31 -34.05
C LYS A 17 -20.52 19.46 -34.00
N ILE A 18 -19.60 19.53 -34.95
CA ILE A 18 -18.63 20.63 -35.09
C ILE A 18 -19.39 21.91 -35.46
N ARG A 19 -20.25 21.84 -36.49
CA ARG A 19 -21.07 22.98 -36.90
C ARG A 19 -21.90 23.53 -35.75
N ILE A 20 -22.63 22.68 -35.05
CA ILE A 20 -23.47 23.08 -33.90
C ILE A 20 -22.64 23.72 -32.78
N ALA A 21 -21.43 23.22 -32.53
CA ALA A 21 -20.55 23.78 -31.50
C ALA A 21 -20.10 25.22 -31.85
N ILE A 22 -19.70 25.44 -33.08
CA ILE A 22 -19.32 26.79 -33.59
C ILE A 22 -20.54 27.71 -33.66
N ASP A 23 -21.69 27.23 -34.13
CA ASP A 23 -22.90 28.02 -34.17
C ASP A 23 -23.39 28.51 -32.79
N LYS A 24 -23.25 27.67 -31.76
CA LYS A 24 -23.55 28.09 -30.39
C LYS A 24 -22.63 29.20 -29.91
N ALA A 25 -21.32 29.11 -30.21
CA ALA A 25 -20.40 30.18 -29.88
C ALA A 25 -20.67 31.45 -30.67
N ASN A 26 -21.08 31.33 -31.95
CA ASN A 26 -21.50 32.44 -32.79
C ASN A 26 -22.64 33.28 -32.20
N GLN A 27 -23.56 32.63 -31.47
CA GLN A 27 -24.68 33.35 -30.85
C GLN A 27 -24.25 34.30 -29.73
N GLU A 28 -23.08 34.06 -29.10
CA GLU A 28 -22.54 34.82 -27.99
C GLU A 28 -21.66 36.02 -28.41
N VAL A 29 -21.42 36.20 -29.71
CA VAL A 29 -20.58 37.29 -30.22
C VAL A 29 -21.36 38.23 -31.17
N ARG A 30 -20.84 39.46 -31.33
CA ARG A 30 -21.43 40.45 -32.22
C ARG A 30 -21.45 39.96 -33.67
N PRO A 31 -22.44 40.36 -34.50
CA PRO A 31 -22.57 39.84 -35.85
C PRO A 31 -21.30 39.91 -36.72
N ARG A 32 -20.50 40.96 -36.57
CA ARG A 32 -19.24 41.14 -37.31
C ARG A 32 -18.14 40.15 -36.91
N GLU A 33 -18.19 39.63 -35.69
CA GLU A 33 -17.22 38.70 -35.14
C GLU A 33 -17.62 37.22 -35.34
N ARG A 34 -18.79 36.98 -35.92
CA ARG A 34 -19.30 35.63 -36.21
C ARG A 34 -18.55 34.99 -37.35
N ALA A 35 -18.28 33.71 -37.27
CA ALA A 35 -17.84 32.92 -38.42
C ALA A 35 -19.00 32.74 -39.39
N THR A 36 -18.72 32.94 -40.65
CA THR A 36 -19.69 32.70 -41.73
C THR A 36 -19.89 31.21 -41.97
N LYS A 37 -20.94 30.84 -42.71
CA LYS A 37 -21.18 29.44 -43.08
C LYS A 37 -20.04 28.84 -43.90
N GLU A 38 -19.41 29.67 -44.73
CA GLU A 38 -18.27 29.33 -45.59
C GLU A 38 -17.04 29.03 -44.72
N GLU A 39 -16.70 29.93 -43.77
CA GLU A 39 -15.58 29.75 -42.85
C GLU A 39 -15.77 28.49 -41.98
N VAL A 40 -16.98 28.24 -41.47
CA VAL A 40 -17.28 27.00 -40.68
C VAL A 40 -17.11 25.76 -41.58
N LYS A 41 -17.52 25.81 -42.84
CA LYS A 41 -17.37 24.70 -43.79
C LYS A 41 -15.89 24.43 -44.10
N GLU A 42 -15.07 25.47 -44.22
CA GLU A 42 -13.62 25.36 -44.45
C GLU A 42 -12.93 24.68 -43.24
N ILE A 43 -13.29 25.05 -42.01
CA ILE A 43 -12.78 24.41 -40.83
C ILE A 43 -13.11 22.90 -40.79
N ILE A 44 -14.36 22.55 -41.10
CA ILE A 44 -14.80 21.16 -41.14
C ILE A 44 -14.06 20.39 -42.26
N ASN A 45 -13.94 20.95 -43.45
CA ASN A 45 -13.22 20.32 -44.54
C ASN A 45 -11.75 20.10 -44.21
N TYR A 46 -11.09 21.07 -43.58
CA TYR A 46 -9.72 20.91 -43.12
C TYR A 46 -9.54 19.70 -42.18
N ILE A 47 -10.45 19.51 -41.23
CA ILE A 47 -10.42 18.35 -40.32
C ILE A 47 -10.61 17.04 -41.10
N GLU A 48 -11.47 17.02 -42.11
CA GLU A 48 -11.72 15.85 -42.97
C GLU A 48 -10.52 15.52 -43.86
N GLU A 49 -9.85 16.55 -44.40
CA GLU A 49 -8.67 16.46 -45.29
C GLU A 49 -7.41 15.96 -44.56
N LEU A 50 -7.35 16.01 -43.22
CA LEU A 50 -6.25 15.42 -42.46
C LEU A 50 -6.08 13.92 -42.69
N GLY A 51 -7.08 13.23 -43.21
CA GLY A 51 -7.02 11.82 -43.62
C GLY A 51 -6.80 10.83 -42.48
N LYS A 52 -6.88 11.28 -41.23
CA LYS A 52 -6.67 10.42 -40.05
C LYS A 52 -7.76 9.37 -39.92
N LYS A 53 -7.40 8.09 -39.79
CA LYS A 53 -8.36 7.01 -39.49
C LYS A 53 -9.02 7.18 -38.13
N ARG A 54 -8.26 7.71 -37.15
CA ARG A 54 -8.69 8.03 -35.77
C ARG A 54 -8.15 9.39 -35.35
N ILE A 55 -8.96 10.19 -34.68
CA ILE A 55 -8.59 11.52 -34.16
C ILE A 55 -9.19 11.70 -32.76
N LEU A 56 -8.45 12.33 -31.89
CA LEU A 56 -8.96 12.67 -30.55
C LEU A 56 -9.97 13.82 -30.64
N VAL A 57 -10.99 13.79 -29.78
CA VAL A 57 -11.95 14.91 -29.72
C VAL A 57 -11.27 16.21 -29.31
N GLU A 58 -10.21 16.14 -28.51
CA GLU A 58 -9.41 17.32 -28.13
C GLU A 58 -8.66 17.90 -29.29
N ASP A 59 -8.00 17.06 -30.12
CA ASP A 59 -7.32 17.53 -31.34
C ASP A 59 -8.29 18.27 -32.27
N ILE A 60 -9.52 17.77 -32.40
CA ILE A 60 -10.56 18.46 -33.21
C ILE A 60 -10.86 19.85 -32.64
N GLN A 61 -10.95 19.97 -31.33
CA GLN A 61 -11.25 21.24 -30.67
C GLN A 61 -10.10 22.23 -30.76
N ASP A 62 -8.87 21.73 -30.61
CA ASP A 62 -7.66 22.55 -30.77
C ASP A 62 -7.56 23.10 -32.19
N ILE A 63 -7.83 22.27 -33.23
CA ILE A 63 -7.89 22.68 -34.61
C ILE A 63 -8.96 23.75 -34.85
N ILE A 64 -10.15 23.61 -34.24
CA ILE A 64 -11.21 24.62 -34.36
C ILE A 64 -10.75 25.96 -33.78
N GLU A 65 -10.11 25.95 -32.61
CA GLU A 65 -9.58 27.15 -31.95
C GLU A 65 -8.51 27.84 -32.82
N GLU A 66 -7.55 27.08 -33.34
CA GLU A 66 -6.50 27.58 -34.23
C GLU A 66 -7.10 28.18 -35.52
N LYS A 67 -8.02 27.48 -36.16
CA LYS A 67 -8.64 27.96 -37.41
C LYS A 67 -9.51 29.20 -37.22
N LEU A 68 -10.23 29.30 -36.10
CA LEU A 68 -10.97 30.52 -35.77
C LEU A 68 -10.03 31.72 -35.56
N MET A 69 -8.83 31.51 -35.02
CA MET A 69 -7.82 32.53 -34.88
C MET A 69 -7.20 32.91 -36.23
N GLU A 70 -6.93 31.92 -37.13
CA GLU A 70 -6.40 32.16 -38.47
C GLU A 70 -7.34 33.01 -39.32
N VAL A 71 -8.65 32.78 -39.23
CA VAL A 71 -9.65 33.59 -39.89
C VAL A 71 -9.99 34.90 -39.15
N GLN A 72 -9.14 35.30 -38.20
CA GLN A 72 -9.22 36.54 -37.42
C GLN A 72 -10.51 36.73 -36.62
N LYS A 73 -11.20 35.64 -36.26
CA LYS A 73 -12.41 35.65 -35.40
C LYS A 73 -12.03 35.52 -33.90
N TYR A 74 -11.21 36.46 -33.43
CA TYR A 74 -10.60 36.38 -32.09
C TYR A 74 -11.62 36.38 -30.96
N GLU A 75 -12.67 37.17 -31.02
CA GLU A 75 -13.75 37.20 -30.02
C GLU A 75 -14.49 35.86 -29.99
N LEU A 76 -14.77 35.26 -31.15
CA LEU A 76 -15.41 33.97 -31.29
C LEU A 76 -14.49 32.85 -30.75
N ALA A 77 -13.21 32.85 -31.12
CA ALA A 77 -12.23 31.90 -30.61
C ALA A 77 -12.16 31.95 -29.07
N LYS A 78 -12.06 33.16 -28.51
CA LYS A 78 -12.07 33.36 -27.05
C LYS A 78 -13.33 32.81 -26.37
N LYS A 79 -14.52 33.06 -26.96
CA LYS A 79 -15.78 32.51 -26.45
C LYS A 79 -15.83 30.99 -26.55
N TYR A 80 -15.33 30.42 -27.63
CA TYR A 80 -15.24 28.99 -27.85
C TYR A 80 -14.32 28.32 -26.80
N ILE A 81 -13.14 28.87 -26.54
CA ILE A 81 -12.18 28.42 -25.52
C ILE A 81 -12.80 28.49 -24.12
N VAL A 82 -13.41 29.63 -23.77
CA VAL A 82 -14.07 29.79 -22.46
C VAL A 82 -15.22 28.79 -22.30
N TYR A 83 -16.04 28.62 -23.33
CA TYR A 83 -17.12 27.63 -23.31
C TYR A 83 -16.60 26.20 -23.14
N ARG A 84 -15.56 25.82 -23.88
CA ARG A 84 -14.88 24.53 -23.75
C ARG A 84 -14.37 24.32 -22.33
N TYR A 85 -13.66 25.31 -21.78
CA TYR A 85 -13.12 25.27 -20.42
C TYR A 85 -14.23 25.14 -19.38
N THR A 86 -15.27 25.98 -19.46
CA THR A 86 -16.42 25.92 -18.55
C THR A 86 -17.12 24.56 -18.61
N ARG A 87 -17.32 24.01 -19.83
CA ARG A 87 -17.90 22.67 -19.99
C ARG A 87 -16.98 21.56 -19.45
N ALA A 88 -15.67 21.73 -19.53
CA ALA A 88 -14.73 20.79 -18.94
C ALA A 88 -14.80 20.83 -17.41
N LEU A 89 -14.90 22.03 -16.82
CA LEU A 89 -15.08 22.21 -15.37
C LEU A 89 -16.42 21.61 -14.89
N VAL A 90 -17.53 21.91 -15.55
CA VAL A 90 -18.86 21.38 -15.21
C VAL A 90 -18.89 19.86 -15.31
N ARG A 91 -18.25 19.26 -16.30
CA ARG A 91 -18.14 17.79 -16.40
C ARG A 91 -17.27 17.19 -15.31
N LYS A 92 -16.16 17.84 -14.94
CA LYS A 92 -15.31 17.39 -13.82
C LYS A 92 -16.06 17.50 -12.47
N GLN A 93 -16.85 18.55 -12.28
CA GLN A 93 -17.71 18.70 -11.10
C GLN A 93 -18.83 17.64 -11.06
N ASN A 94 -19.51 17.41 -12.17
CA ASN A 94 -20.58 16.42 -12.26
C ASN A 94 -20.07 15.00 -12.01
N THR A 95 -18.83 14.64 -12.43
CA THR A 95 -18.25 13.31 -12.15
C THR A 95 -17.96 13.10 -10.68
N THR A 96 -17.52 14.13 -9.96
CA THR A 96 -17.27 14.06 -8.51
C THR A 96 -18.59 13.95 -7.74
N ASP A 97 -19.58 14.77 -8.09
CA ASP A 97 -20.92 14.72 -7.49
C ASP A 97 -21.60 13.36 -7.75
N GLU A 98 -21.53 12.83 -8.97
CA GLU A 98 -22.05 11.50 -9.32
C GLU A 98 -21.33 10.38 -8.56
N SER A 99 -20.01 10.48 -8.39
CA SER A 99 -19.23 9.52 -7.61
C SER A 99 -19.68 9.50 -6.14
N ILE A 100 -19.84 10.69 -5.54
CA ILE A 100 -20.29 10.85 -4.15
C ILE A 100 -21.73 10.35 -3.99
N LEU A 101 -22.65 10.74 -4.87
CA LEU A 101 -24.05 10.29 -4.82
C LEU A 101 -24.18 8.78 -5.03
N GLY A 102 -23.40 8.22 -5.97
CA GLY A 102 -23.32 6.78 -6.20
C GLY A 102 -22.77 6.02 -4.98
N LEU A 103 -21.80 6.59 -4.26
CA LEU A 103 -21.31 6.03 -3.00
C LEU A 103 -22.41 6.01 -1.93
N ILE A 104 -23.11 7.13 -1.73
CA ILE A 104 -24.18 7.23 -0.72
C ILE A 104 -25.31 6.24 -1.01
N ARG A 105 -25.62 6.01 -2.30
CA ARG A 105 -26.65 5.06 -2.75
C ARG A 105 -26.18 3.61 -2.81
N ASN A 106 -24.89 3.35 -2.52
CA ASN A 106 -24.22 2.03 -2.69
C ASN A 106 -24.25 1.51 -4.15
N GLU A 107 -24.21 2.40 -5.12
CA GLU A 107 -24.21 2.11 -6.56
C GLU A 107 -22.81 2.19 -7.17
N ASN A 108 -21.85 2.86 -6.50
CA ASN A 108 -20.46 3.01 -6.96
C ASN A 108 -19.59 1.82 -6.53
N LYS A 109 -19.66 0.72 -7.30
CA LYS A 109 -18.91 -0.50 -7.03
C LYS A 109 -17.39 -0.31 -7.12
N GLU A 110 -16.92 0.53 -8.05
CA GLU A 110 -15.47 0.77 -8.22
C GLU A 110 -14.85 1.35 -6.96
N LEU A 111 -15.50 2.34 -6.37
CA LEU A 111 -15.07 2.95 -5.12
C LEU A 111 -15.26 2.02 -3.92
N ALA A 112 -16.36 1.27 -3.88
CA ALA A 112 -16.64 0.31 -2.82
C ALA A 112 -15.60 -0.83 -2.75
N GLU A 113 -15.01 -1.21 -3.88
CA GLU A 113 -14.04 -2.29 -4.02
C GLU A 113 -12.57 -1.78 -4.11
N GLU A 114 -12.33 -0.48 -3.91
CA GLU A 114 -10.99 0.12 -3.99
C GLU A 114 -10.08 -0.37 -2.87
N ASN A 115 -10.62 -0.54 -1.67
CA ASN A 115 -9.88 -0.99 -0.49
C ASN A 115 -10.65 -2.09 0.26
N SER A 116 -10.11 -3.30 0.26
CA SER A 116 -10.73 -4.49 0.87
C SER A 116 -10.85 -4.44 2.41
N ASN A 117 -10.30 -3.42 3.07
CA ASN A 117 -10.42 -3.22 4.52
C ASN A 117 -11.38 -2.09 4.90
N LYS A 118 -12.03 -1.44 3.91
CA LYS A 118 -13.02 -0.37 4.12
C LYS A 118 -14.43 -0.85 3.76
N ASN A 119 -15.33 -0.86 4.72
CA ASN A 119 -16.73 -1.20 4.48
C ASN A 119 -17.54 0.06 4.19
N THR A 120 -17.86 0.30 2.92
CA THR A 120 -18.59 1.47 2.43
C THR A 120 -20.05 1.57 2.87
N MET A 121 -20.60 0.53 3.51
CA MET A 121 -21.92 0.58 4.13
C MET A 121 -21.94 1.38 5.43
N LEU A 122 -20.78 1.58 6.06
CA LEU A 122 -20.65 2.30 7.33
C LEU A 122 -20.59 3.82 7.11
N ALA A 123 -21.36 4.57 7.87
CA ALA A 123 -21.41 6.05 7.76
C ALA A 123 -20.04 6.72 8.01
N SER A 124 -19.21 6.18 8.91
CA SER A 124 -17.85 6.66 9.15
C SER A 124 -16.95 6.49 7.92
N THR A 125 -17.02 5.34 7.27
CA THR A 125 -16.29 5.04 6.04
C THR A 125 -16.79 5.89 4.88
N GLN A 126 -18.11 6.08 4.75
CA GLN A 126 -18.67 6.98 3.71
C GLN A 126 -18.18 8.42 3.86
N ARG A 127 -18.05 8.94 5.09
CA ARG A 127 -17.50 10.28 5.33
C ARG A 127 -16.05 10.41 4.87
N ASP A 128 -15.23 9.42 5.13
CA ASP A 128 -13.84 9.39 4.67
C ASP A 128 -13.76 9.36 3.14
N TYR A 129 -14.56 8.50 2.48
CA TYR A 129 -14.62 8.46 1.02
C TYR A 129 -15.14 9.75 0.39
N ILE A 130 -16.15 10.41 0.99
CA ILE A 130 -16.63 11.72 0.50
C ILE A 130 -15.50 12.76 0.56
N ALA A 131 -14.78 12.82 1.69
CA ALA A 131 -13.64 13.71 1.85
C ALA A 131 -12.52 13.35 0.85
N GLY A 132 -12.28 12.06 0.63
CA GLY A 132 -11.32 11.53 -0.33
C GLY A 132 -11.64 11.93 -1.77
N GLU A 133 -12.91 11.80 -2.21
CA GLU A 133 -13.31 12.19 -3.57
C GLU A 133 -13.15 13.70 -3.83
N VAL A 134 -13.52 14.53 -2.85
CA VAL A 134 -13.28 15.98 -2.94
C VAL A 134 -11.78 16.29 -3.00
N SER A 135 -10.98 15.66 -2.14
CA SER A 135 -9.52 15.83 -2.14
C SER A 135 -8.91 15.37 -3.48
N ARG A 136 -9.32 14.23 -3.99
CA ARG A 136 -8.84 13.66 -5.27
C ARG A 136 -9.13 14.60 -6.44
N ASP A 137 -10.32 15.17 -6.51
CA ASP A 137 -10.69 16.16 -7.53
C ASP A 137 -9.84 17.42 -7.42
N LEU A 138 -9.71 18.00 -6.23
CA LEU A 138 -8.91 19.20 -6.00
C LEU A 138 -7.41 18.94 -6.29
N THR A 139 -6.89 17.79 -5.90
CA THR A 139 -5.51 17.38 -6.17
C THR A 139 -5.24 17.37 -7.67
N LYS A 140 -6.08 16.71 -8.45
CA LYS A 140 -5.89 16.61 -9.91
C LYS A 140 -6.08 17.93 -10.64
N ARG A 141 -7.04 18.74 -10.19
CA ARG A 141 -7.47 19.95 -10.87
C ARG A 141 -6.67 21.19 -10.53
N MET A 142 -6.17 21.26 -9.26
CA MET A 142 -5.61 22.50 -8.71
C MET A 142 -4.21 22.36 -8.10
N LEU A 143 -3.88 21.22 -7.51
CA LEU A 143 -2.66 21.08 -6.72
C LEU A 143 -1.50 20.45 -7.50
N LEU A 144 -1.79 19.56 -8.44
CA LEU A 144 -0.77 18.96 -9.30
C LEU A 144 -0.57 19.79 -10.57
N PRO A 145 0.67 19.89 -11.08
CA PRO A 145 0.93 20.40 -12.43
C PRO A 145 0.11 19.61 -13.47
N GLU A 146 -0.42 20.30 -14.48
CA GLU A 146 -1.29 19.69 -15.48
C GLU A 146 -0.67 18.45 -16.14
N LYS A 147 0.63 18.48 -16.47
CA LYS A 147 1.34 17.34 -17.03
C LYS A 147 1.37 16.10 -16.12
N ILE A 148 1.45 16.28 -14.81
CA ILE A 148 1.44 15.19 -13.83
C ILE A 148 0.02 14.64 -13.68
N SER A 149 -0.98 15.52 -13.57
CA SER A 149 -2.40 15.13 -13.55
C SER A 149 -2.77 14.32 -14.79
N LYS A 150 -2.38 14.79 -15.98
CA LYS A 150 -2.59 14.09 -17.25
C LYS A 150 -1.86 12.75 -17.28
N ALA A 151 -0.59 12.69 -16.87
CA ALA A 151 0.17 11.44 -16.82
C ALA A 151 -0.46 10.41 -15.87
N HIS A 152 -1.05 10.86 -14.76
CA HIS A 152 -1.81 10.00 -13.86
C HIS A 152 -3.10 9.49 -14.52
N GLU A 153 -3.89 10.36 -15.18
CA GLU A 153 -5.14 9.99 -15.85
C GLU A 153 -4.90 9.03 -17.01
N GLU A 154 -3.82 9.23 -17.78
CA GLU A 154 -3.44 8.38 -18.90
C GLU A 154 -2.75 7.07 -18.50
N GLY A 155 -2.56 6.83 -17.20
CA GLY A 155 -1.93 5.61 -16.68
C GLY A 155 -0.43 5.51 -16.99
N ILE A 156 0.25 6.61 -17.29
CA ILE A 156 1.71 6.68 -17.44
C ILE A 156 2.39 6.44 -16.09
N LEU A 157 1.84 7.08 -15.06
CA LEU A 157 2.21 6.91 -13.67
C LEU A 157 0.96 6.86 -12.78
N HIS A 158 1.14 6.45 -11.54
CA HIS A 158 0.11 6.57 -10.52
C HIS A 158 0.63 7.41 -9.37
N PHE A 159 -0.03 8.54 -9.14
CA PHE A 159 0.16 9.36 -7.96
C PHE A 159 -0.69 8.77 -6.84
N HIS A 160 -0.06 8.01 -5.91
CA HIS A 160 -0.80 7.32 -4.85
C HIS A 160 -1.49 8.30 -3.90
N ASP A 161 -2.56 7.86 -3.27
CA ASP A 161 -3.22 8.56 -2.17
C ASP A 161 -3.52 10.05 -2.48
N ALA A 162 -4.00 10.33 -3.70
CA ALA A 162 -4.44 11.66 -4.12
C ALA A 162 -5.66 12.16 -3.31
N ASP A 163 -6.39 11.24 -2.71
CA ASP A 163 -7.50 11.44 -1.79
C ASP A 163 -7.09 12.02 -0.43
N TYR A 164 -5.80 11.99 -0.08
CA TYR A 164 -5.25 12.61 1.14
C TYR A 164 -4.29 13.77 0.87
N PHE A 165 -3.95 14.04 -0.39
CA PHE A 165 -2.88 14.98 -0.76
C PHE A 165 -3.17 16.45 -0.44
N ILE A 166 -4.44 16.81 -0.27
CA ILE A 166 -4.84 18.18 0.13
C ILE A 166 -4.32 18.58 1.52
N GLN A 167 -4.02 17.60 2.36
CA GLN A 167 -3.50 17.80 3.70
C GLN A 167 -1.99 17.53 3.74
N PRO A 168 -1.20 18.29 4.54
CA PRO A 168 0.23 18.05 4.69
C PRO A 168 0.51 16.87 5.63
N ILE A 169 0.02 15.69 5.25
CA ILE A 169 0.23 14.40 5.92
C ILE A 169 1.06 13.48 5.03
N PHE A 170 1.66 12.48 5.64
CA PHE A 170 2.59 11.56 4.97
C PHE A 170 2.04 10.14 4.95
N ASN A 171 2.75 9.24 4.23
CA ASN A 171 2.30 7.88 3.98
C ASN A 171 2.46 6.99 5.22
N CYS A 172 3.64 6.45 5.45
CA CYS A 172 3.90 5.42 6.47
C CYS A 172 4.96 5.86 7.46
N CYS A 173 4.94 5.27 8.66
CA CYS A 173 5.96 5.55 9.68
C CYS A 173 6.34 4.32 10.50
N LEU A 174 7.50 4.42 11.13
CA LEU A 174 7.97 3.54 12.18
C LEU A 174 7.93 4.32 13.50
N ILE A 175 6.97 4.00 14.35
CA ILE A 175 6.73 4.73 15.60
C ILE A 175 7.87 4.48 16.58
N ASP A 176 8.44 5.53 17.16
CA ASP A 176 9.38 5.44 18.28
C ASP A 176 8.60 5.20 19.58
N ILE A 177 8.03 3.99 19.69
CA ILE A 177 7.19 3.60 20.82
C ILE A 177 8.00 3.54 22.11
N GLY A 178 9.28 3.16 22.03
CA GLY A 178 10.19 3.14 23.17
C GLY A 178 10.31 4.53 23.79
N ASN A 179 10.58 5.53 22.98
CA ASN A 179 10.67 6.93 23.42
C ASN A 179 9.36 7.44 24.05
N MET A 180 8.21 7.12 23.42
CA MET A 180 6.90 7.59 23.92
C MET A 180 6.54 6.96 25.26
N LEU A 181 6.82 5.68 25.44
CA LEU A 181 6.54 4.98 26.70
C LEU A 181 7.51 5.37 27.82
N ASP A 182 8.78 5.66 27.50
CA ASP A 182 9.77 6.02 28.52
C ASP A 182 9.64 7.45 29.01
N ASN A 183 9.47 8.39 28.07
CA ASN A 183 9.44 9.81 28.36
C ASN A 183 8.02 10.36 28.52
N GLY A 184 7.00 9.51 28.36
CA GLY A 184 5.63 9.95 28.28
C GLY A 184 5.29 10.61 26.95
N THR A 185 4.00 10.83 26.75
CA THR A 185 3.44 11.47 25.54
C THR A 185 2.22 12.31 25.89
N VAL A 186 1.71 13.09 24.93
CA VAL A 186 0.49 13.87 25.11
C VAL A 186 -0.54 13.47 24.05
N MET A 187 -1.75 13.15 24.49
CA MET A 187 -2.88 12.88 23.60
C MET A 187 -4.08 13.74 23.99
N ASN A 188 -4.68 14.42 23.03
CA ASN A 188 -5.78 15.36 23.25
C ASN A 188 -5.54 16.35 24.42
N GLY A 189 -4.30 16.87 24.49
CA GLY A 189 -3.90 17.84 25.52
C GLY A 189 -3.74 17.25 26.93
N LYS A 190 -3.74 15.91 27.08
CA LYS A 190 -3.54 15.23 28.36
C LYS A 190 -2.21 14.49 28.36
N MET A 191 -1.40 14.76 29.40
CA MET A 191 -0.13 14.07 29.63
C MET A 191 -0.38 12.61 30.03
N ILE A 192 0.32 11.71 29.37
CA ILE A 192 0.37 10.28 29.70
C ILE A 192 1.80 9.98 30.15
N GLU A 193 1.95 9.67 31.42
CA GLU A 193 3.24 9.32 32.02
C GLU A 193 3.72 7.93 31.61
N SER A 194 5.00 7.64 31.85
CA SER A 194 5.59 6.31 31.63
C SER A 194 4.83 5.23 32.40
N PRO A 195 4.41 4.13 31.71
CA PRO A 195 3.71 3.03 32.35
C PRO A 195 4.51 2.37 33.47
N LYS A 196 3.81 1.92 34.51
CA LYS A 196 4.40 1.19 35.65
C LYS A 196 4.12 -0.31 35.62
N SER A 197 3.36 -0.80 34.63
CA SER A 197 3.03 -2.21 34.44
C SER A 197 2.86 -2.54 32.96
N PHE A 198 2.92 -3.81 32.60
CA PHE A 198 2.74 -4.31 31.26
C PHE A 198 1.33 -4.01 30.69
N GLN A 199 0.29 -4.25 31.51
CA GLN A 199 -1.09 -4.00 31.10
C GLN A 199 -1.31 -2.52 30.72
N VAL A 200 -0.75 -1.59 31.50
CA VAL A 200 -0.85 -0.15 31.19
C VAL A 200 -0.03 0.18 29.95
N ALA A 201 1.16 -0.40 29.79
CA ALA A 201 1.98 -0.20 28.59
C ALA A 201 1.24 -0.65 27.33
N CYS A 202 0.60 -1.82 27.34
CA CYS A 202 -0.23 -2.31 26.24
C CYS A 202 -1.41 -1.36 25.93
N THR A 203 -2.07 -0.84 26.96
CA THR A 203 -3.19 0.11 26.80
C THR A 203 -2.70 1.41 26.15
N VAL A 204 -1.62 1.99 26.65
CA VAL A 204 -1.04 3.23 26.10
C VAL A 204 -0.55 3.02 24.66
N THR A 205 0.08 1.89 24.37
CA THR A 205 0.52 1.53 23.01
C THR A 205 -0.67 1.52 22.04
N THR A 206 -1.81 0.95 22.42
CA THR A 206 -3.00 0.96 21.54
C THR A 206 -3.59 2.34 21.34
N GLN A 207 -3.53 3.21 22.35
CA GLN A 207 -3.96 4.61 22.22
C GLN A 207 -3.04 5.40 21.28
N ILE A 208 -1.72 5.18 21.38
CA ILE A 208 -0.74 5.77 20.47
C ILE A 208 -1.02 5.32 19.03
N ILE A 209 -1.20 4.02 18.81
CA ILE A 209 -1.52 3.44 17.48
C ILE A 209 -2.76 4.12 16.88
N ALA A 210 -3.82 4.29 17.66
CA ALA A 210 -5.06 4.93 17.18
C ALA A 210 -4.86 6.41 16.86
N ALA A 211 -4.13 7.14 17.70
CA ALA A 211 -3.83 8.55 17.51
C ALA A 211 -2.94 8.78 16.27
N VAL A 212 -1.90 7.97 16.09
CA VAL A 212 -1.03 8.02 14.90
C VAL A 212 -1.81 7.69 13.63
N ALA A 213 -2.57 6.59 13.61
CA ALA A 213 -3.38 6.18 12.46
C ALA A 213 -4.40 7.23 12.02
N SER A 214 -4.87 8.07 12.94
CA SER A 214 -5.83 9.15 12.63
C SER A 214 -5.18 10.43 12.08
N ASN A 215 -3.84 10.49 12.02
CA ASN A 215 -3.08 11.65 11.57
C ASN A 215 -2.15 11.38 10.38
N GLN A 216 -2.26 10.21 9.75
CA GLN A 216 -1.57 9.81 8.52
C GLN A 216 -2.49 8.95 7.68
N TYR A 217 -2.13 8.67 6.42
CA TYR A 217 -2.99 7.87 5.54
C TYR A 217 -2.51 6.44 5.30
N GLY A 218 -1.23 6.17 5.46
CA GLY A 218 -0.66 4.83 5.27
C GLY A 218 -0.50 4.04 6.57
N GLY A 219 0.31 2.98 6.50
CA GLY A 219 0.55 2.09 7.63
C GLY A 219 1.58 2.61 8.63
N GLN A 220 1.53 2.04 9.81
CA GLN A 220 2.47 2.28 10.87
C GLN A 220 3.02 0.96 11.41
N SER A 221 4.19 0.99 12.00
CA SER A 221 4.78 -0.18 12.65
C SER A 221 5.23 0.13 14.08
N VAL A 222 5.13 -0.87 14.93
CA VAL A 222 5.54 -0.83 16.33
C VAL A 222 6.44 -2.02 16.59
N ASP A 223 7.65 -1.78 17.12
CA ASP A 223 8.52 -2.83 17.58
C ASP A 223 8.12 -3.25 19.00
N MET A 224 7.78 -4.52 19.16
CA MET A 224 7.30 -5.09 20.42
C MET A 224 8.41 -5.29 21.44
N ILE A 225 9.69 -5.20 21.04
CA ILE A 225 10.85 -5.35 21.92
C ILE A 225 10.84 -4.35 23.09
N HIS A 226 10.24 -3.18 22.88
CA HIS A 226 10.13 -2.16 23.91
C HIS A 226 9.19 -2.49 25.07
N LEU A 227 8.36 -3.53 24.94
CA LEU A 227 7.40 -3.92 25.98
C LEU A 227 7.99 -4.87 27.03
N GLY A 228 9.09 -5.55 26.74
CA GLY A 228 9.72 -6.50 27.67
C GLY A 228 10.07 -5.89 29.02
N LYS A 229 10.62 -4.69 29.04
CA LYS A 229 10.93 -3.97 30.27
C LYS A 229 9.72 -3.69 31.18
N TYR A 230 8.53 -3.50 30.59
CA TYR A 230 7.29 -3.28 31.34
C TYR A 230 6.75 -4.59 31.91
N LEU A 231 6.98 -5.72 31.24
CA LEU A 231 6.68 -7.03 31.77
C LEU A 231 7.60 -7.35 32.98
N ARG A 232 8.89 -6.99 32.89
CA ARG A 232 9.83 -7.08 34.04
C ARG A 232 9.41 -6.16 35.18
N LYS A 233 8.91 -4.95 34.93
CA LYS A 233 8.35 -4.06 35.95
C LYS A 233 7.16 -4.71 36.65
N SER A 234 6.26 -5.36 35.93
CA SER A 234 5.13 -6.10 36.52
C SER A 234 5.59 -7.28 37.37
N TYR A 235 6.57 -8.07 36.88
CA TYR A 235 7.17 -9.14 37.64
C TYR A 235 7.71 -8.64 39.00
N ASN A 236 8.54 -7.59 39.00
CA ASN A 236 9.15 -7.02 40.17
C ASN A 236 8.08 -6.49 41.16
N LYS A 237 7.03 -5.86 40.64
CA LYS A 237 5.90 -5.38 41.44
C LYS A 237 5.18 -6.54 42.11
N PHE A 238 4.84 -7.59 41.37
CA PHE A 238 4.14 -8.75 41.95
C PHE A 238 4.97 -9.49 42.96
N LYS A 239 6.27 -9.66 42.70
CA LYS A 239 7.20 -10.29 43.62
C LYS A 239 7.22 -9.53 44.93
N LYS A 240 7.41 -8.22 44.92
CA LYS A 240 7.39 -7.36 46.10
C LYS A 240 6.07 -7.47 46.86
N GLU A 241 4.91 -7.35 46.19
CA GLU A 241 3.60 -7.43 46.83
C GLU A 241 3.35 -8.79 47.51
N ILE A 242 3.82 -9.88 46.88
CA ILE A 242 3.63 -11.24 47.42
C ILE A 242 4.62 -11.52 48.56
N GLU A 243 5.88 -11.08 48.45
CA GLU A 243 6.89 -11.20 49.51
C GLU A 243 6.49 -10.39 50.75
N GLU A 244 6.02 -9.15 50.60
CA GLU A 244 5.53 -8.33 51.73
C GLU A 244 4.34 -8.98 52.46
N LYS A 245 3.47 -9.68 51.71
CA LYS A 245 2.27 -10.29 52.30
C LYS A 245 2.47 -11.69 52.87
N TYR A 246 3.36 -12.46 52.27
CA TYR A 246 3.50 -13.90 52.57
C TYR A 246 4.94 -14.37 52.76
N GLY A 247 5.96 -13.49 52.71
CA GLY A 247 7.38 -13.86 52.73
C GLY A 247 7.77 -14.73 53.93
N ASP A 248 7.20 -14.44 55.13
CA ASP A 248 7.45 -15.22 56.36
C ASP A 248 6.58 -16.48 56.45
N LYS A 249 5.62 -16.70 55.54
CA LYS A 249 4.62 -17.75 55.63
C LYS A 249 4.75 -18.84 54.58
N LEU A 250 5.39 -18.53 53.45
CA LEU A 250 5.49 -19.41 52.31
C LEU A 250 6.95 -19.64 51.91
N LYS A 251 7.23 -20.80 51.32
CA LYS A 251 8.53 -21.10 50.72
C LYS A 251 8.77 -20.27 49.48
N SER A 252 10.03 -20.00 49.17
CA SER A 252 10.44 -19.17 48.00
C SER A 252 9.96 -19.71 46.65
N ASP A 253 9.91 -21.03 46.49
CA ASP A 253 9.39 -21.69 45.28
C ASP A 253 7.89 -21.43 45.09
N ILE A 254 7.10 -21.50 46.17
CA ILE A 254 5.68 -21.19 46.16
C ILE A 254 5.44 -19.71 45.86
N ILE A 255 6.25 -18.81 46.41
CA ILE A 255 6.19 -17.38 46.12
C ILE A 255 6.45 -17.13 44.64
N GLU A 256 7.50 -17.76 44.08
CA GLU A 256 7.81 -17.61 42.65
C GLU A 256 6.68 -18.15 41.76
N ASP A 257 6.10 -19.30 42.08
CA ASP A 257 4.93 -19.84 41.37
C ASP A 257 3.74 -18.88 41.37
N LEU A 258 3.46 -18.25 42.51
CA LEU A 258 2.39 -17.25 42.62
C LEU A 258 2.69 -16.01 41.76
N VAL A 259 3.94 -15.53 41.75
CA VAL A 259 4.39 -14.41 40.91
C VAL A 259 4.22 -14.76 39.46
N GLN A 260 4.70 -15.93 39.01
CA GLN A 260 4.62 -16.38 37.64
C GLN A 260 3.18 -16.55 37.14
N ASN A 261 2.30 -17.12 37.99
CA ASN A 261 0.88 -17.25 37.63
C ASN A 261 0.21 -15.90 37.45
N ARG A 262 0.52 -14.93 38.32
CA ARG A 262 -0.02 -13.56 38.18
C ARG A 262 0.55 -12.83 36.95
N LEU A 263 1.83 -13.01 36.66
CA LEU A 263 2.51 -12.45 35.50
C LEU A 263 1.91 -13.00 34.20
N LYS A 264 1.70 -14.32 34.12
CA LYS A 264 1.05 -14.96 32.97
C LYS A 264 -0.36 -14.45 32.73
N ALA A 265 -1.14 -14.21 33.77
CA ALA A 265 -2.48 -13.64 33.66
C ALA A 265 -2.44 -12.20 33.11
N GLU A 266 -1.50 -11.36 33.60
CA GLU A 266 -1.33 -9.99 33.10
C GLU A 266 -0.81 -9.99 31.67
N LEU A 267 0.15 -10.84 31.33
CA LEU A 267 0.67 -11.02 29.98
C LEU A 267 -0.46 -11.32 28.98
N LYS A 268 -1.29 -12.32 29.31
CA LYS A 268 -2.44 -12.70 28.48
C LYS A 268 -3.43 -11.55 28.31
N ALA A 269 -3.77 -10.84 29.39
CA ALA A 269 -4.68 -9.71 29.37
C ALA A 269 -4.12 -8.52 28.55
N GLY A 270 -2.83 -8.21 28.69
CA GLY A 270 -2.16 -7.14 27.96
C GLY A 270 -2.12 -7.41 26.47
N VAL A 271 -1.72 -8.60 26.03
CA VAL A 271 -1.72 -8.99 24.63
C VAL A 271 -3.14 -9.00 24.04
N GLN A 272 -4.12 -9.51 24.81
CA GLN A 272 -5.53 -9.47 24.41
C GLN A 272 -6.02 -8.03 24.22
N THR A 273 -5.60 -7.10 25.09
CA THR A 273 -5.93 -5.68 24.95
C THR A 273 -5.42 -5.13 23.63
N ILE A 274 -4.19 -5.42 23.24
CA ILE A 274 -3.63 -4.98 21.93
C ILE A 274 -4.47 -5.55 20.80
N GLN A 275 -4.71 -6.86 20.80
CA GLN A 275 -5.44 -7.54 19.72
C GLN A 275 -6.87 -7.01 19.55
N TYR A 276 -7.63 -6.91 20.64
CA TYR A 276 -9.03 -6.45 20.56
C TYR A 276 -9.13 -4.97 20.29
N LYS A 277 -8.31 -4.12 20.91
CA LYS A 277 -8.35 -2.67 20.66
C LYS A 277 -8.08 -2.34 19.20
N ILE A 278 -7.09 -2.95 18.57
CA ILE A 278 -6.79 -2.70 17.15
C ILE A 278 -7.98 -3.10 16.26
N ASN A 279 -8.65 -4.22 16.54
CA ASN A 279 -9.75 -4.72 15.72
C ASN A 279 -11.11 -4.07 16.00
N THR A 280 -11.26 -3.38 17.14
CA THR A 280 -12.53 -2.74 17.53
C THR A 280 -12.50 -1.22 17.47
N LEU A 281 -11.36 -0.63 17.11
CA LEU A 281 -11.23 0.81 16.90
C LEU A 281 -11.47 1.17 15.43
N MET A 282 -12.28 2.19 15.21
CA MET A 282 -12.43 2.86 13.92
C MET A 282 -11.64 4.16 13.95
N THR A 283 -10.67 4.32 13.05
CA THR A 283 -9.91 5.56 12.89
C THR A 283 -10.68 6.59 12.05
N THR A 284 -10.18 7.80 11.94
CA THR A 284 -10.73 8.83 11.05
C THR A 284 -10.73 8.42 9.57
N ASN A 285 -9.88 7.45 9.21
CA ASN A 285 -9.79 6.91 7.84
C ASN A 285 -10.84 5.82 7.53
N GLY A 286 -11.85 5.67 8.37
CA GLY A 286 -12.97 4.76 8.13
C GLY A 286 -12.62 3.27 8.17
N GLN A 287 -11.53 2.90 8.83
CA GLN A 287 -11.07 1.51 8.99
C GLN A 287 -10.36 1.29 10.34
N SER A 288 -10.10 0.03 10.67
CA SER A 288 -9.21 -0.30 11.80
C SER A 288 -7.80 0.25 11.56
N PRO A 289 -7.02 0.55 12.63
CA PRO A 289 -5.65 1.02 12.46
C PRO A 289 -4.82 0.09 11.59
N PHE A 290 -4.26 0.60 10.50
CA PHE A 290 -3.32 -0.14 9.66
C PHE A 290 -1.97 -0.22 10.37
N VAL A 291 -1.75 -1.29 11.14
CA VAL A 291 -0.58 -1.44 12.00
C VAL A 291 0.11 -2.78 11.83
N THR A 292 1.44 -2.75 11.84
CA THR A 292 2.33 -3.91 11.90
C THR A 292 2.95 -3.99 13.28
N LEU A 293 2.89 -5.17 13.91
CA LEU A 293 3.65 -5.51 15.09
C LEU A 293 4.90 -6.29 14.67
N PHE A 294 6.05 -5.76 15.02
CA PHE A 294 7.34 -6.36 14.71
C PHE A 294 7.78 -7.22 15.88
N LEU A 295 7.91 -8.52 15.63
CA LEU A 295 8.22 -9.55 16.61
C LEU A 295 9.70 -9.89 16.48
N HIS A 296 10.52 -9.15 17.19
CA HIS A 296 11.97 -9.17 17.13
C HIS A 296 12.57 -9.54 18.47
N LEU A 297 13.62 -10.34 18.45
CA LEU A 297 14.48 -10.62 19.60
C LEU A 297 15.90 -10.19 19.28
N GLU A 298 16.58 -9.59 20.25
CA GLU A 298 18.00 -9.26 20.17
C GLU A 298 18.77 -10.07 21.22
N LYS A 299 19.90 -10.66 20.81
CA LYS A 299 20.68 -11.57 21.65
C LYS A 299 21.16 -10.92 22.96
N ASP A 300 21.54 -9.65 22.89
CA ASP A 300 22.10 -8.91 24.02
C ASP A 300 21.04 -8.05 24.77
N ASP A 301 19.75 -8.19 24.43
CA ASP A 301 18.66 -7.50 25.12
C ASP A 301 18.50 -8.04 26.55
N PRO A 302 18.60 -7.18 27.60
CA PRO A 302 18.39 -7.61 28.99
C PRO A 302 16.98 -8.11 29.27
N TYR A 303 16.04 -7.89 28.38
CA TYR A 303 14.62 -8.29 28.46
C TYR A 303 14.25 -9.39 27.47
N ILE A 304 15.23 -10.09 26.86
CA ILE A 304 14.98 -11.09 25.82
C ILE A 304 13.98 -12.17 26.27
N LYS A 305 14.02 -12.59 27.52
CA LYS A 305 13.08 -13.59 28.08
C LYS A 305 11.66 -13.06 28.14
N GLU A 306 11.47 -11.84 28.57
CA GLU A 306 10.17 -11.18 28.62
C GLU A 306 9.64 -10.94 27.19
N ASN A 307 10.50 -10.53 26.27
CA ASN A 307 10.13 -10.35 24.87
C ASN A 307 9.75 -11.68 24.22
N ALA A 308 10.45 -12.78 24.53
CA ALA A 308 10.08 -14.12 24.08
C ALA A 308 8.68 -14.54 24.60
N MET A 309 8.38 -14.26 25.88
CA MET A 309 7.05 -14.52 26.45
C MET A 309 5.95 -13.70 25.75
N ILE A 310 6.21 -12.42 25.44
CA ILE A 310 5.27 -11.54 24.73
C ILE A 310 5.02 -12.07 23.31
N ILE A 311 6.07 -12.42 22.57
CA ILE A 311 5.96 -13.00 21.22
C ILE A 311 5.17 -14.30 21.26
N GLU A 312 5.47 -15.20 22.20
CA GLU A 312 4.75 -16.46 22.35
C GLU A 312 3.24 -16.22 22.57
N GLU A 313 2.88 -15.32 23.47
CA GLU A 313 1.47 -15.02 23.76
C GLU A 313 0.77 -14.36 22.56
N ILE A 314 1.43 -13.46 21.83
CA ILE A 314 0.90 -12.85 20.60
C ILE A 314 0.60 -13.95 19.57
N LEU A 315 1.54 -14.87 19.34
CA LEU A 315 1.37 -15.97 18.38
C LEU A 315 0.26 -16.94 18.82
N ARG A 316 0.14 -17.26 20.12
CA ARG A 316 -0.93 -18.11 20.66
C ARG A 316 -2.30 -17.50 20.45
N GLN A 317 -2.45 -16.21 20.74
CA GLN A 317 -3.72 -15.50 20.54
C GLN A 317 -4.05 -15.34 19.04
N ARG A 318 -3.06 -15.10 18.21
CA ARG A 318 -3.25 -15.07 16.75
C ARG A 318 -3.67 -16.45 16.21
N TYR A 319 -3.05 -17.52 16.69
CA TYR A 319 -3.42 -18.90 16.30
C TYR A 319 -4.88 -19.21 16.66
N GLN A 320 -5.35 -18.73 17.82
CA GLN A 320 -6.76 -18.84 18.21
C GLN A 320 -7.66 -18.03 17.26
N GLY A 321 -7.26 -16.81 16.88
CA GLY A 321 -8.07 -15.86 16.12
C GLY A 321 -8.96 -14.99 16.99
N ILE A 322 -9.86 -14.22 16.35
CA ILE A 322 -10.85 -13.36 17.01
C ILE A 322 -12.25 -13.85 16.68
N LYS A 323 -13.15 -13.81 17.66
CA LYS A 323 -14.57 -14.10 17.42
C LYS A 323 -15.23 -12.96 16.63
N ASN A 324 -15.88 -13.31 15.53
CA ASN A 324 -16.75 -12.42 14.81
C ASN A 324 -18.13 -12.32 15.50
N GLU A 325 -19.07 -11.58 14.90
CA GLU A 325 -20.43 -11.41 15.42
C GLU A 325 -21.25 -12.71 15.54
N ALA A 326 -20.92 -13.73 14.73
CA ALA A 326 -21.51 -15.06 14.82
C ALA A 326 -20.88 -15.95 15.90
N GLY A 327 -19.89 -15.44 16.67
CA GLY A 327 -19.20 -16.17 17.72
C GLY A 327 -18.16 -17.17 17.20
N VAL A 328 -17.80 -17.12 15.91
CA VAL A 328 -16.81 -18.00 15.27
C VAL A 328 -15.44 -17.34 15.28
N TYR A 329 -14.39 -18.12 15.57
CA TYR A 329 -13.02 -17.64 15.52
C TYR A 329 -12.55 -17.53 14.06
N VAL A 330 -12.34 -16.31 13.59
CA VAL A 330 -11.83 -15.98 12.25
C VAL A 330 -10.44 -15.36 12.30
N THR A 331 -9.78 -15.28 11.15
CA THR A 331 -8.48 -14.62 11.01
C THR A 331 -8.68 -13.11 10.88
N PRO A 332 -8.18 -12.29 11.80
CA PRO A 332 -8.26 -10.84 11.65
C PRO A 332 -7.20 -10.32 10.68
N ALA A 333 -7.53 -9.29 9.87
CA ALA A 333 -6.57 -8.65 8.98
C ALA A 333 -5.48 -7.90 9.75
N PHE A 334 -5.83 -7.26 10.87
CA PHE A 334 -4.91 -6.49 11.70
C PHE A 334 -4.87 -7.00 13.16
N PRO A 335 -3.76 -6.71 13.87
CA PRO A 335 -2.48 -6.20 13.38
C PRO A 335 -1.80 -7.20 12.44
N LYS A 336 -1.07 -6.69 11.43
CA LYS A 336 -0.11 -7.51 10.70
C LYS A 336 1.00 -7.94 11.66
N LEU A 337 1.41 -9.20 11.61
CA LEU A 337 2.53 -9.71 12.40
C LEU A 337 3.71 -10.00 11.48
N VAL A 338 4.88 -9.50 11.84
CA VAL A 338 6.15 -9.77 11.17
C VAL A 338 7.11 -10.37 12.17
N TYR A 339 7.55 -11.59 11.92
CA TYR A 339 8.44 -12.36 12.79
C TYR A 339 9.85 -12.39 12.19
N VAL A 340 10.83 -12.03 13.00
CA VAL A 340 12.24 -12.00 12.59
C VAL A 340 12.89 -13.35 12.86
N LEU A 341 13.43 -13.92 11.78
CA LEU A 341 14.27 -15.13 11.84
C LEU A 341 15.72 -14.72 12.10
N ASP A 342 16.32 -15.24 13.17
CA ASP A 342 17.72 -15.04 13.50
C ASP A 342 18.38 -16.39 13.91
N GLU A 343 19.68 -16.41 14.09
CA GLU A 343 20.44 -17.64 14.38
C GLU A 343 19.90 -18.40 15.60
N PHE A 344 19.52 -17.68 16.66
CA PHE A 344 19.13 -18.27 17.94
C PHE A 344 17.64 -18.68 18.02
N ASN A 345 16.83 -18.34 17.01
CA ASN A 345 15.42 -18.73 16.97
C ASN A 345 15.00 -19.52 15.71
N SER A 346 15.82 -19.54 14.64
CA SER A 346 15.49 -20.18 13.36
C SER A 346 16.25 -21.48 13.10
N LEU A 347 17.28 -21.78 13.89
CA LEU A 347 18.07 -22.98 13.77
C LEU A 347 17.58 -24.07 14.74
N LYS A 348 17.49 -25.30 14.26
CA LYS A 348 17.07 -26.45 15.06
C LYS A 348 18.00 -26.63 16.29
N GLY A 349 17.41 -26.51 17.47
CA GLY A 349 18.11 -26.58 18.77
C GLY A 349 18.51 -25.22 19.35
N GLY A 350 18.15 -24.10 18.73
CA GLY A 350 18.29 -22.77 19.32
C GLY A 350 17.39 -22.58 20.54
N GLU A 351 17.78 -21.72 21.48
CA GLU A 351 17.05 -21.47 22.73
C GLU A 351 15.58 -21.05 22.46
N TYR A 352 15.33 -20.29 21.37
CA TYR A 352 14.03 -19.76 21.00
C TYR A 352 13.43 -20.42 19.76
N ASP A 353 13.92 -21.58 19.31
CA ASP A 353 13.40 -22.34 18.16
C ASP A 353 11.91 -22.70 18.32
N TYR A 354 11.44 -22.89 19.56
CA TYR A 354 10.04 -23.15 19.86
C TYR A 354 9.10 -22.02 19.39
N LEU A 355 9.58 -20.76 19.39
CA LEU A 355 8.82 -19.61 18.88
C LEU A 355 8.64 -19.70 17.36
N THR A 356 9.69 -20.06 16.63
CA THR A 356 9.61 -20.26 15.18
C THR A 356 8.65 -21.39 14.83
N LYS A 357 8.68 -22.50 15.57
CA LYS A 357 7.71 -23.60 15.39
C LYS A 357 6.28 -23.15 15.64
N LEU A 358 6.06 -22.32 16.65
CA LEU A 358 4.74 -21.75 16.93
C LEU A 358 4.33 -20.75 15.82
N ALA A 359 5.26 -19.92 15.34
CA ALA A 359 5.04 -19.00 14.23
C ALA A 359 4.62 -19.74 12.95
N VAL A 360 5.31 -20.82 12.61
CA VAL A 360 4.98 -21.67 11.44
C VAL A 360 3.58 -22.27 11.56
N LYS A 361 3.22 -22.80 12.72
CA LYS A 361 1.86 -23.30 12.98
C LYS A 361 0.81 -22.21 12.83
N CYS A 362 1.13 -21.00 13.31
CA CYS A 362 0.26 -19.85 13.23
C CYS A 362 0.06 -19.43 11.78
N SER A 363 1.13 -19.31 10.98
CA SER A 363 1.06 -18.95 9.55
C SER A 363 0.27 -19.97 8.75
N ALA A 364 0.45 -21.27 9.03
CA ALA A 364 -0.29 -22.34 8.34
C ALA A 364 -1.82 -22.24 8.51
N LYS A 365 -2.27 -21.67 9.64
CA LYS A 365 -3.70 -21.55 9.98
C LYS A 365 -4.27 -20.15 9.72
N ARG A 366 -3.47 -19.09 9.97
CA ARG A 366 -3.91 -17.69 10.06
C ARG A 366 -3.17 -16.75 9.12
N MET A 367 -2.37 -17.25 8.19
CA MET A 367 -1.56 -16.50 7.23
C MET A 367 -0.48 -15.59 7.84
N TYR A 368 -0.58 -15.20 9.09
CA TYR A 368 0.44 -14.47 9.84
C TYR A 368 1.10 -15.39 10.89
N PRO A 369 2.34 -15.10 11.30
CA PRO A 369 3.18 -13.99 10.89
C PRO A 369 3.82 -14.17 9.50
N ASP A 370 4.27 -13.04 8.92
CA ASP A 370 5.22 -13.00 7.82
C ASP A 370 6.65 -13.09 8.38
N TYR A 371 7.63 -13.37 7.52
CA TYR A 371 9.00 -13.65 7.94
C TYR A 371 10.00 -12.69 7.34
N ILE A 372 10.87 -12.14 8.19
CA ILE A 372 12.05 -11.36 7.81
C ILE A 372 13.30 -12.11 8.24
N SER A 373 14.27 -12.24 7.32
CA SER A 373 15.59 -12.76 7.61
C SER A 373 16.49 -11.67 8.18
N ALA A 374 16.89 -11.80 9.45
CA ALA A 374 17.87 -10.90 10.05
C ALA A 374 19.22 -10.95 9.32
N LYS A 375 19.63 -12.15 8.85
CA LYS A 375 20.84 -12.36 8.07
C LYS A 375 20.82 -11.48 6.81
N LYS A 376 19.76 -11.55 6.00
CA LYS A 376 19.64 -10.78 4.76
C LYS A 376 19.44 -9.29 5.03
N MET A 377 18.73 -8.91 6.08
CA MET A 377 18.64 -7.50 6.46
C MET A 377 20.00 -6.92 6.83
N ARG A 378 20.82 -7.63 7.63
CA ARG A 378 22.17 -7.15 7.97
C ARG A 378 23.05 -6.99 6.73
N GLU A 379 22.92 -7.88 5.73
CA GLU A 379 23.64 -7.77 4.44
C GLU A 379 23.21 -6.50 3.67
N ASN A 380 21.91 -6.16 3.66
CA ASN A 380 21.34 -5.10 2.84
C ASN A 380 21.32 -3.72 3.53
N TYR A 381 21.37 -3.65 4.88
CA TYR A 381 21.16 -2.41 5.67
C TYR A 381 22.29 -2.18 6.69
N GLU A 382 23.54 -2.31 6.26
CA GLU A 382 24.73 -1.95 7.07
C GLU A 382 24.75 -2.60 8.46
N GLY A 383 24.37 -3.88 8.55
CA GLY A 383 24.35 -4.65 9.79
C GLY A 383 23.11 -4.48 10.66
N ASN A 384 22.11 -3.73 10.22
CA ASN A 384 20.92 -3.42 11.01
C ASN A 384 19.73 -4.33 10.69
N VAL A 385 18.89 -4.54 11.72
CA VAL A 385 17.59 -5.20 11.64
C VAL A 385 16.54 -4.25 12.22
N PHE A 386 15.49 -3.98 11.46
CA PHE A 386 14.43 -3.04 11.86
C PHE A 386 13.13 -3.36 11.14
N SER A 387 12.02 -2.84 11.64
CA SER A 387 10.69 -3.06 11.07
C SER A 387 10.49 -2.36 9.73
N PRO A 388 9.79 -2.96 8.77
CA PRO A 388 9.20 -2.20 7.69
C PRO A 388 8.14 -1.23 8.23
N MET A 389 7.95 -0.08 7.57
CA MET A 389 6.83 0.81 7.83
C MET A 389 5.58 0.27 7.15
N GLY A 390 4.52 0.04 7.91
CA GLY A 390 3.30 -0.55 7.39
C GLY A 390 3.54 -1.96 6.80
N CYS A 391 3.25 -2.14 5.51
CA CYS A 391 3.34 -3.47 4.90
C CYS A 391 4.76 -3.86 4.48
N ARG A 392 5.50 -2.99 3.79
CA ARG A 392 6.79 -3.35 3.16
C ARG A 392 7.77 -2.19 2.91
N SER A 393 7.47 -0.96 3.35
CA SER A 393 8.34 0.17 3.10
C SER A 393 9.53 0.15 4.07
N PHE A 394 10.75 0.09 3.54
CA PHE A 394 11.97 0.09 4.34
C PHE A 394 12.66 1.45 4.27
N LEU A 395 13.25 1.83 5.40
CA LEU A 395 14.08 3.03 5.53
C LEU A 395 15.50 2.73 5.05
N SER A 396 16.14 3.70 4.41
CA SER A 396 17.59 3.63 4.21
C SER A 396 18.32 3.83 5.55
N PRO A 397 19.49 3.20 5.76
CA PRO A 397 20.32 3.50 6.93
C PRO A 397 20.59 5.00 7.05
N TRP A 398 20.43 5.53 8.24
CA TRP A 398 20.66 6.92 8.59
C TRP A 398 21.24 7.00 10.00
N LYS A 399 22.21 7.91 10.19
CA LYS A 399 22.87 8.12 11.47
C LYS A 399 22.56 9.51 12.02
N ASP A 400 22.33 9.57 13.32
CA ASP A 400 22.19 10.81 14.07
C ASP A 400 23.52 11.57 14.19
N GLU A 401 23.48 12.72 14.86
CA GLU A 401 24.64 13.58 15.11
C GLU A 401 25.76 12.89 15.92
N ASN A 402 25.41 11.83 16.68
CA ASN A 402 26.34 11.02 17.47
C ASN A 402 26.88 9.82 16.71
N GLY A 403 26.47 9.63 15.45
CA GLY A 403 26.86 8.51 14.60
C GLY A 403 26.10 7.22 14.84
N ASN A 404 25.02 7.25 15.63
CA ASN A 404 24.16 6.08 15.90
C ASN A 404 23.11 5.92 14.83
N TYR A 405 22.86 4.66 14.41
CA TYR A 405 21.75 4.37 13.50
C TYR A 405 20.43 4.66 14.19
N LYS A 406 19.52 5.28 13.44
CA LYS A 406 18.14 5.51 13.86
C LYS A 406 17.18 5.05 12.79
N PHE A 407 16.23 4.19 13.16
CA PHE A 407 15.14 3.72 12.29
C PHE A 407 13.78 4.13 12.85
N GLU A 408 13.52 3.90 14.14
CA GLU A 408 12.30 4.37 14.80
C GLU A 408 12.22 5.89 14.82
N GLY A 409 11.01 6.41 14.75
CA GLY A 409 10.76 7.86 14.65
C GLY A 409 11.00 8.41 13.24
N ARG A 410 11.04 7.56 12.21
CA ARG A 410 11.22 7.97 10.81
C ARG A 410 10.02 7.58 9.95
N PHE A 411 9.90 8.17 8.76
CA PHE A 411 8.69 8.07 7.95
C PHE A 411 8.97 8.12 6.44
N ASN A 412 7.95 7.76 5.66
CA ASN A 412 7.92 7.87 4.21
C ASN A 412 6.99 9.01 3.79
N GLN A 413 7.49 9.93 2.97
CA GLN A 413 6.74 11.11 2.51
C GLN A 413 5.61 10.77 1.54
N GLY A 414 5.77 9.71 0.73
CA GLY A 414 4.79 9.25 -0.23
C GLY A 414 5.37 8.43 -1.38
N VAL A 415 4.49 7.99 -2.27
CA VAL A 415 4.80 7.06 -3.36
C VAL A 415 4.25 7.57 -4.68
N VAL A 416 4.99 7.34 -5.77
CA VAL A 416 4.52 7.41 -7.16
C VAL A 416 4.97 6.14 -7.86
N SER A 417 4.08 5.48 -8.61
CA SER A 417 4.42 4.25 -9.32
C SER A 417 4.39 4.44 -10.84
N ILE A 418 5.41 3.91 -11.52
CA ILE A 418 5.53 3.91 -12.98
C ILE A 418 4.84 2.67 -13.57
N ASN A 419 4.16 2.85 -14.72
CA ASN A 419 3.56 1.80 -15.52
C ASN A 419 4.57 1.28 -16.56
N LEU A 420 5.29 0.22 -16.25
CA LEU A 420 6.29 -0.35 -17.16
C LEU A 420 5.66 -1.05 -18.39
N PRO A 421 4.57 -1.83 -18.28
CA PRO A 421 3.90 -2.41 -19.44
C PRO A 421 3.54 -1.41 -20.51
N GLN A 422 3.05 -0.23 -20.16
CA GLN A 422 2.68 0.79 -21.11
C GLN A 422 3.88 1.28 -21.94
N ILE A 423 5.09 1.35 -21.35
CA ILE A 423 6.32 1.68 -22.06
C ILE A 423 6.63 0.59 -23.09
N GLY A 424 6.54 -0.69 -22.67
CA GLY A 424 6.76 -1.82 -23.57
C GLY A 424 5.77 -1.87 -24.73
N ILE A 425 4.48 -1.57 -24.49
CA ILE A 425 3.46 -1.48 -25.56
C ILE A 425 3.83 -0.42 -26.59
N ILE A 426 4.27 0.75 -26.14
CA ILE A 426 4.62 1.88 -27.05
C ILE A 426 5.96 1.61 -27.76
N ALA A 427 6.88 0.93 -27.09
CA ALA A 427 8.20 0.61 -27.67
C ALA A 427 8.12 -0.42 -28.79
N GLU A 428 7.14 -1.33 -28.77
CA GLU A 428 6.91 -2.35 -29.80
C GLU A 428 8.15 -3.25 -30.06
N GLY A 429 8.91 -3.58 -28.99
CA GLY A 429 10.14 -4.38 -29.09
C GLY A 429 11.41 -3.61 -29.45
N ASP A 430 11.32 -2.32 -29.72
CA ASP A 430 12.47 -1.45 -29.99
C ASP A 430 13.14 -1.04 -28.66
N GLU A 431 14.34 -1.56 -28.39
CA GLU A 431 15.06 -1.29 -27.13
C GLU A 431 15.54 0.17 -27.03
N GLU A 432 15.96 0.81 -28.10
CA GLU A 432 16.42 2.21 -28.06
C GLU A 432 15.25 3.12 -27.70
N LYS A 433 14.12 2.92 -28.33
CA LYS A 433 12.87 3.62 -28.04
C LYS A 433 12.39 3.35 -26.61
N PHE A 434 12.52 2.10 -26.12
CA PHE A 434 12.17 1.73 -24.76
C PHE A 434 12.98 2.52 -23.73
N TRP A 435 14.30 2.53 -23.82
CA TRP A 435 15.15 3.22 -22.84
C TRP A 435 14.91 4.73 -22.82
N LYS A 436 14.75 5.32 -23.99
CA LYS A 436 14.40 6.75 -24.11
C LYS A 436 13.06 7.07 -23.43
N LEU A 437 12.02 6.29 -23.70
CA LEU A 437 10.70 6.47 -23.07
C LEU A 437 10.75 6.23 -21.55
N LEU A 438 11.54 5.26 -21.11
CA LEU A 438 11.71 4.99 -19.68
C LEU A 438 12.33 6.19 -18.96
N ASP A 439 13.39 6.79 -19.53
CA ASP A 439 14.02 7.98 -18.95
C ASP A 439 13.07 9.18 -18.93
N GLU A 440 12.33 9.43 -20.01
CA GLU A 440 11.32 10.51 -20.06
C GLU A 440 10.24 10.33 -18.97
N ARG A 441 9.79 9.11 -18.73
CA ARG A 441 8.78 8.82 -17.70
C ARG A 441 9.34 8.82 -16.28
N LEU A 442 10.61 8.48 -16.11
CA LEU A 442 11.29 8.60 -14.84
C LEU A 442 11.38 10.07 -14.40
N GLU A 443 11.66 11.00 -15.31
CA GLU A 443 11.64 12.44 -14.98
C GLU A 443 10.23 12.92 -14.57
N LEU A 444 9.17 12.44 -15.23
CA LEU A 444 7.80 12.71 -14.78
C LEU A 444 7.51 12.15 -13.39
N CYS A 445 8.01 10.95 -13.07
CA CYS A 445 7.87 10.36 -11.74
C CYS A 445 8.65 11.16 -10.69
N LYS A 446 9.87 11.63 -11.01
CA LYS A 446 10.65 12.52 -10.14
C LYS A 446 9.86 13.79 -9.81
N GLU A 447 9.33 14.47 -10.82
CA GLU A 447 8.54 15.67 -10.61
C GLU A 447 7.29 15.42 -9.75
N ALA A 448 6.59 14.31 -9.99
CA ALA A 448 5.43 13.92 -9.21
C ALA A 448 5.80 13.64 -7.74
N LEU A 449 6.94 12.99 -7.47
CA LEU A 449 7.47 12.78 -6.14
C LEU A 449 7.88 14.10 -5.48
N MET A 450 8.49 15.02 -6.24
CA MET A 450 8.82 16.37 -5.73
C MET A 450 7.56 17.16 -5.35
N CYS A 451 6.41 16.99 -6.03
CA CYS A 451 5.15 17.59 -5.59
C CYS A 451 4.77 17.16 -4.17
N ARG A 452 4.98 15.86 -3.82
CA ARG A 452 4.75 15.38 -2.45
C ARG A 452 5.70 15.99 -1.44
N HIS A 453 6.97 16.08 -1.79
CA HIS A 453 7.98 16.70 -0.94
C HIS A 453 7.65 18.18 -0.67
N TYR A 454 7.34 18.94 -1.71
CA TYR A 454 7.00 20.36 -1.59
C TYR A 454 5.72 20.61 -0.80
N ALA A 455 4.75 19.69 -0.87
CA ALA A 455 3.52 19.79 -0.07
C ALA A 455 3.76 19.65 1.45
N LEU A 456 4.87 19.06 1.86
CA LEU A 456 5.25 18.90 3.26
C LEU A 456 6.16 20.04 3.77
N LEU A 457 6.84 20.77 2.86
CA LEU A 457 7.71 21.88 3.25
C LEU A 457 6.93 23.01 3.94
N GLY A 458 7.51 23.59 4.99
CA GLY A 458 6.89 24.64 5.78
C GLY A 458 5.78 24.15 6.70
N THR A 459 5.53 22.83 6.77
CA THR A 459 4.52 22.27 7.68
C THR A 459 4.94 22.48 9.12
N HIS A 460 4.05 23.08 9.92
CA HIS A 460 4.28 23.29 11.35
C HIS A 460 4.00 22.03 12.16
N SER A 461 4.78 21.80 13.20
CA SER A 461 4.63 20.67 14.13
C SER A 461 3.23 20.58 14.77
N ASP A 462 2.51 21.68 14.79
CA ASP A 462 1.16 21.81 15.34
C ASP A 462 0.08 21.07 14.56
N ILE A 463 0.32 20.71 13.28
CA ILE A 463 -0.67 20.01 12.45
C ILE A 463 -0.93 18.59 12.95
N SER A 464 0.09 17.96 13.49
CA SER A 464 0.00 16.63 14.11
C SER A 464 0.96 16.51 15.29
N PRO A 465 0.56 17.01 16.47
CA PRO A 465 1.43 17.04 17.66
C PRO A 465 1.91 15.65 18.07
N ILE A 466 1.10 14.61 17.89
CA ILE A 466 1.47 13.21 18.22
C ILE A 466 2.71 12.77 17.43
N HIS A 467 2.81 13.14 16.15
CA HIS A 467 3.95 12.83 15.31
C HIS A 467 5.17 13.69 15.65
N TRP A 468 4.97 15.00 15.69
CA TRP A 468 6.07 15.94 15.60
C TRP A 468 6.55 16.49 16.95
N GLN A 469 5.66 16.56 17.96
CA GLN A 469 5.97 17.16 19.27
C GLN A 469 6.09 16.15 20.40
N TYR A 470 5.34 15.01 20.31
CA TYR A 470 5.15 14.12 21.45
C TYR A 470 5.74 12.73 21.28
N GLY A 471 6.65 12.56 20.32
CA GLY A 471 7.63 11.49 20.31
C GLY A 471 7.36 10.34 19.34
N ALA A 472 6.22 10.30 18.61
CA ALA A 472 6.02 9.22 17.64
C ALA A 472 7.09 9.28 16.53
N LEU A 473 7.46 10.46 16.05
CA LEU A 473 8.52 10.67 15.07
C LEU A 473 9.60 11.65 15.57
N ALA A 474 9.21 12.70 16.29
CA ALA A 474 10.12 13.71 16.77
C ALA A 474 9.59 14.35 18.06
N ARG A 475 10.43 15.21 18.69
CA ARG A 475 10.08 16.08 19.79
C ARG A 475 10.43 17.52 19.44
N LEU A 476 9.82 18.05 18.36
CA LEU A 476 9.95 19.43 17.94
C LEU A 476 9.19 20.36 18.91
N LYS A 477 9.62 21.60 18.96
CA LYS A 477 8.89 22.63 19.69
C LYS A 477 7.60 22.99 18.94
N LYS A 478 6.62 23.48 19.68
CA LYS A 478 5.41 24.04 19.11
C LYS A 478 5.73 25.16 18.12
N GLY A 479 5.11 25.13 16.92
CA GLY A 479 5.35 26.09 15.85
C GLY A 479 6.65 25.87 15.04
N GLU A 480 7.50 24.92 15.41
CA GLU A 480 8.69 24.56 14.63
C GLU A 480 8.27 23.82 13.36
N THR A 481 8.93 24.08 12.22
CA THR A 481 8.66 23.35 10.98
C THR A 481 9.35 21.98 10.95
N ILE A 482 8.78 21.03 10.16
CA ILE A 482 9.33 19.69 10.01
C ILE A 482 10.42 19.61 8.95
N ASP A 483 10.79 20.70 8.32
CA ASP A 483 11.65 20.74 7.13
C ASP A 483 12.97 19.98 7.30
N LYS A 484 13.60 20.08 8.47
CA LYS A 484 14.83 19.34 8.77
C LYS A 484 14.68 17.82 8.71
N LEU A 485 13.45 17.30 8.84
CA LEU A 485 13.14 15.87 8.78
C LEU A 485 12.84 15.38 7.35
N LEU A 486 12.78 16.29 6.38
CA LEU A 486 12.49 15.97 4.97
C LEU A 486 13.75 15.74 4.14
N TYR A 487 14.91 16.16 4.63
CA TYR A 487 16.19 16.10 3.94
C TYR A 487 17.21 15.15 4.62
N GLY A 488 18.37 14.98 3.99
CA GLY A 488 19.50 14.23 4.52
C GLY A 488 19.26 12.73 4.64
N GLY A 489 18.16 12.21 4.07
CA GLY A 489 17.80 10.80 4.19
C GLY A 489 17.09 10.44 5.49
N TYR A 490 16.70 11.41 6.33
CA TYR A 490 15.92 11.13 7.55
C TYR A 490 14.57 10.49 7.22
N SER A 491 13.85 11.04 6.26
CA SER A 491 12.65 10.43 5.68
C SER A 491 12.95 9.88 4.28
N THR A 492 12.11 8.96 3.82
CA THR A 492 12.19 8.39 2.47
C THR A 492 11.07 8.91 1.58
N ILE A 493 11.27 8.83 0.27
CA ILE A 493 10.23 9.03 -0.75
C ILE A 493 10.43 7.97 -1.83
N SER A 494 9.37 7.35 -2.31
CA SER A 494 9.47 6.07 -3.00
C SER A 494 9.00 6.12 -4.45
N LEU A 495 9.88 5.69 -5.37
CA LEU A 495 9.51 5.32 -6.72
C LEU A 495 9.04 3.86 -6.73
N GLY A 496 7.76 3.65 -7.00
CA GLY A 496 7.18 2.34 -7.21
C GLY A 496 7.17 1.93 -8.69
N TYR A 497 6.92 0.65 -8.95
CA TYR A 497 6.82 0.11 -10.31
C TYR A 497 5.85 -1.07 -10.36
N ILE A 498 5.25 -1.31 -11.54
CA ILE A 498 4.30 -2.39 -11.81
C ILE A 498 4.66 -3.06 -13.13
N GLY A 499 4.52 -4.40 -13.20
CA GLY A 499 4.42 -5.12 -14.45
C GLY A 499 5.75 -5.48 -15.12
N ILE A 500 6.76 -5.91 -14.36
CA ILE A 500 8.02 -6.43 -14.94
C ILE A 500 7.75 -7.63 -15.85
N TYR A 501 6.82 -8.52 -15.48
CA TYR A 501 6.43 -9.66 -16.29
C TYR A 501 5.89 -9.24 -17.66
N GLU A 502 4.89 -8.37 -17.69
CA GLU A 502 4.27 -7.89 -18.93
C GLU A 502 5.26 -7.10 -19.79
N LEU A 503 6.10 -6.28 -19.15
CA LEU A 503 7.18 -5.58 -19.86
C LEU A 503 8.11 -6.55 -20.57
N THR A 504 8.57 -7.58 -19.85
CA THR A 504 9.50 -8.59 -20.39
C THR A 504 8.85 -9.36 -21.54
N LYS A 505 7.58 -9.74 -21.41
CA LYS A 505 6.81 -10.34 -22.50
C LYS A 505 6.74 -9.46 -23.76
N LEU A 506 6.54 -8.16 -23.60
CA LEU A 506 6.45 -7.21 -24.70
C LEU A 506 7.79 -6.98 -25.40
N MET A 507 8.89 -6.92 -24.62
CA MET A 507 10.20 -6.55 -25.16
C MET A 507 11.02 -7.76 -25.62
N LYS A 508 10.82 -8.95 -25.01
CA LYS A 508 11.62 -10.16 -25.27
C LYS A 508 10.80 -11.37 -25.73
N GLY A 509 9.47 -11.31 -25.64
CA GLY A 509 8.58 -12.42 -26.00
C GLY A 509 8.53 -13.56 -24.99
N VAL A 510 9.36 -13.53 -23.95
CA VAL A 510 9.51 -14.58 -22.94
C VAL A 510 9.16 -14.10 -21.53
N SER A 511 9.00 -15.02 -20.56
CA SER A 511 8.82 -14.67 -19.15
C SER A 511 10.12 -14.14 -18.55
N GLN A 512 10.02 -13.34 -17.51
CA GLN A 512 11.16 -12.91 -16.70
C GLN A 512 11.87 -14.06 -15.95
N THR A 513 11.26 -15.23 -15.88
CA THR A 513 11.86 -16.45 -15.31
C THR A 513 12.76 -17.19 -16.29
N GLU A 514 12.66 -16.86 -17.58
CA GLU A 514 13.55 -17.38 -18.63
C GLU A 514 14.84 -16.54 -18.71
N PRO A 515 16.01 -17.12 -19.06
CA PRO A 515 17.29 -16.43 -18.95
C PRO A 515 17.37 -15.06 -19.63
N GLU A 516 16.90 -14.94 -20.88
CA GLU A 516 16.91 -13.68 -21.63
C GLU A 516 15.97 -12.64 -20.98
N GLY A 517 14.80 -13.10 -20.52
CA GLY A 517 13.85 -12.27 -19.81
C GLY A 517 14.37 -11.81 -18.45
N HIS A 518 15.06 -12.67 -17.72
CA HIS A 518 15.69 -12.38 -16.43
C HIS A 518 16.75 -11.29 -16.55
N ASP A 519 17.67 -11.44 -17.52
CA ASP A 519 18.73 -10.45 -17.74
C ASP A 519 18.17 -9.07 -18.08
N PHE A 520 17.14 -9.04 -18.94
CA PHE A 520 16.46 -7.78 -19.28
C PHE A 520 15.74 -7.17 -18.07
N ALA A 521 14.98 -7.97 -17.31
CA ALA A 521 14.26 -7.52 -16.12
C ALA A 521 15.23 -6.95 -15.07
N LEU A 522 16.35 -7.62 -14.79
CA LEU A 522 17.38 -7.11 -13.86
C LEU A 522 18.03 -5.81 -14.37
N LYS A 523 18.27 -5.69 -15.68
CA LYS A 523 18.79 -4.45 -16.28
C LYS A 523 17.83 -3.29 -16.06
N VAL A 524 16.52 -3.49 -16.28
CA VAL A 524 15.49 -2.50 -16.02
C VAL A 524 15.47 -2.11 -14.53
N MET A 525 15.46 -3.09 -13.63
CA MET A 525 15.46 -2.84 -12.19
C MET A 525 16.66 -2.04 -11.70
N LYS A 526 17.86 -2.37 -12.21
CA LYS A 526 19.08 -1.61 -11.89
C LYS A 526 18.97 -0.16 -12.38
N HIS A 527 18.46 0.06 -13.58
CA HIS A 527 18.25 1.40 -14.13
C HIS A 527 17.28 2.24 -13.31
N LEU A 528 16.15 1.64 -12.85
CA LEU A 528 15.21 2.30 -11.94
C LEU A 528 15.89 2.68 -10.60
N ASN A 529 16.67 1.77 -10.03
CA ASN A 529 17.36 2.05 -8.77
C ASN A 529 18.45 3.12 -8.93
N GLU A 530 19.23 3.08 -10.01
CA GLU A 530 20.24 4.09 -10.34
C GLU A 530 19.61 5.49 -10.48
N ALA A 531 18.42 5.60 -11.07
CA ALA A 531 17.67 6.86 -11.13
C ALA A 531 17.37 7.39 -9.73
N THR A 532 16.88 6.54 -8.82
CA THR A 532 16.59 6.97 -7.43
C THR A 532 17.85 7.39 -6.69
N GLN A 533 18.99 6.70 -6.90
CA GLN A 533 20.26 7.06 -6.28
C GLN A 533 20.83 8.38 -6.84
N ARG A 534 20.66 8.64 -8.14
CA ARG A 534 21.00 9.92 -8.77
C ARG A 534 20.17 11.04 -8.17
N TRP A 535 18.85 10.92 -8.08
CA TRP A 535 17.97 11.91 -7.48
C TRP A 535 18.29 12.18 -6.01
N LYS A 536 18.62 11.14 -5.24
CA LYS A 536 19.06 11.30 -3.85
C LYS A 536 20.31 12.19 -3.74
N LYS A 537 21.28 12.01 -4.62
CA LYS A 537 22.51 12.83 -4.65
C LYS A 537 22.23 14.28 -5.07
N GLU A 538 21.36 14.47 -6.06
CA GLU A 538 21.02 15.78 -6.60
C GLU A 538 20.22 16.65 -5.63
N THR A 539 19.32 16.04 -4.84
CA THR A 539 18.31 16.76 -4.05
C THR A 539 18.53 16.67 -2.53
N ASN A 540 19.41 15.80 -2.07
CA ASN A 540 19.57 15.46 -0.64
C ASN A 540 18.27 14.91 0.01
N ILE A 541 17.38 14.30 -0.78
CA ILE A 541 16.13 13.67 -0.34
C ILE A 541 16.27 12.16 -0.42
N GLY A 542 15.67 11.41 0.50
CA GLY A 542 15.80 9.96 0.62
C GLY A 542 15.00 9.18 -0.41
N PHE A 543 15.28 9.35 -1.72
CA PHE A 543 14.66 8.54 -2.78
C PHE A 543 15.05 7.07 -2.68
N ALA A 544 14.10 6.18 -2.88
CA ALA A 544 14.33 4.73 -2.89
C ALA A 544 13.39 4.02 -3.87
N LEU A 545 13.88 2.92 -4.46
CA LEU A 545 13.07 2.06 -5.33
C LEU A 545 12.21 1.12 -4.48
N TYR A 546 10.93 1.02 -4.81
CA TYR A 546 9.92 0.37 -3.99
C TYR A 546 9.07 -0.63 -4.77
N GLY A 547 9.04 -1.89 -4.32
CA GLY A 547 8.11 -2.89 -4.84
C GLY A 547 6.68 -2.53 -4.44
N THR A 548 5.99 -1.77 -5.27
CA THR A 548 4.69 -1.14 -4.96
C THR A 548 3.67 -2.13 -4.41
N PRO A 549 3.03 -1.87 -3.27
CA PRO A 549 1.81 -2.56 -2.89
C PRO A 549 0.69 -2.14 -3.85
N ALA A 550 0.08 -3.10 -4.52
CA ALA A 550 -0.89 -2.84 -5.57
C ALA A 550 -2.19 -3.57 -5.31
N GLU A 551 -3.08 -2.97 -4.52
CA GLU A 551 -4.42 -3.50 -4.31
C GLU A 551 -5.29 -3.34 -5.56
N SER A 552 -5.53 -2.09 -5.97
CA SER A 552 -6.31 -1.77 -7.16
C SER A 552 -5.46 -1.31 -8.35
N LEU A 553 -4.19 -0.94 -8.13
CA LEU A 553 -3.34 -0.33 -9.15
C LEU A 553 -3.05 -1.25 -10.35
N CYS A 554 -2.81 -2.54 -10.10
CA CYS A 554 -2.58 -3.53 -11.17
C CYS A 554 -3.79 -3.64 -12.11
N TYR A 555 -5.01 -3.57 -11.56
CA TYR A 555 -6.24 -3.51 -12.33
C TYR A 555 -6.39 -2.18 -13.07
N ARG A 556 -6.15 -1.06 -12.38
CA ARG A 556 -6.28 0.28 -12.96
C ARG A 556 -5.39 0.46 -14.20
N PHE A 557 -4.12 0.12 -14.12
CA PHE A 557 -3.19 0.24 -15.25
C PHE A 557 -3.59 -0.67 -16.41
N ALA A 558 -3.89 -1.94 -16.15
CA ALA A 558 -4.30 -2.88 -17.19
C ALA A 558 -5.60 -2.44 -17.89
N ARG A 559 -6.56 -1.86 -17.15
CA ARG A 559 -7.80 -1.32 -17.70
C ARG A 559 -7.53 -0.13 -18.61
N ILE A 560 -6.78 0.87 -18.17
CA ILE A 560 -6.46 2.06 -18.94
C ILE A 560 -5.71 1.67 -20.23
N ASP A 561 -4.71 0.80 -20.12
CA ASP A 561 -3.92 0.39 -21.29
C ASP A 561 -4.76 -0.44 -22.26
N LYS A 562 -5.67 -1.29 -21.78
CA LYS A 562 -6.61 -2.02 -22.63
C LYS A 562 -7.57 -1.07 -23.37
N GLU A 563 -8.06 -0.03 -22.70
CA GLU A 563 -8.91 0.99 -23.32
C GLU A 563 -8.17 1.79 -24.38
N ARG A 564 -6.88 2.10 -24.15
CA ARG A 564 -6.05 2.92 -25.05
C ARG A 564 -5.44 2.15 -26.21
N PHE A 565 -4.93 0.96 -25.96
CA PHE A 565 -4.13 0.18 -26.91
C PHE A 565 -4.82 -1.10 -27.39
N GLY A 566 -5.94 -1.47 -26.78
CA GLY A 566 -6.67 -2.68 -27.11
C GLY A 566 -6.22 -3.91 -26.34
N THR A 567 -6.74 -5.08 -26.75
CA THR A 567 -6.43 -6.37 -26.13
C THR A 567 -5.11 -6.91 -26.68
N ILE A 568 -4.12 -7.08 -25.80
CA ILE A 568 -2.81 -7.65 -26.10
C ILE A 568 -2.68 -8.94 -25.28
N LYS A 569 -2.35 -10.04 -25.95
CA LYS A 569 -2.24 -11.37 -25.34
C LYS A 569 -1.17 -11.39 -24.26
N ASP A 570 -1.45 -12.03 -23.13
CA ASP A 570 -0.62 -12.15 -21.93
C ASP A 570 -0.23 -10.81 -21.26
N VAL A 571 -0.83 -9.69 -21.70
CA VAL A 571 -0.61 -8.35 -21.19
C VAL A 571 -1.94 -7.75 -20.72
N THR A 572 -2.74 -7.13 -21.61
CA THR A 572 -3.99 -6.48 -21.23
C THR A 572 -5.22 -7.40 -21.22
N ASP A 573 -5.13 -8.58 -21.80
CA ASP A 573 -6.23 -9.56 -21.85
C ASP A 573 -6.55 -10.17 -20.47
N LYS A 574 -5.57 -10.25 -19.58
CA LYS A 574 -5.75 -10.74 -18.20
C LYS A 574 -6.71 -9.85 -17.40
N GLY A 575 -6.73 -8.54 -17.70
CA GLY A 575 -7.49 -7.55 -16.95
C GLY A 575 -6.83 -7.11 -15.64
N TYR A 576 -5.58 -7.49 -15.41
CA TYR A 576 -4.70 -7.03 -14.34
C TYR A 576 -3.24 -7.16 -14.79
N TYR A 577 -2.35 -6.36 -14.21
CA TYR A 577 -0.90 -6.51 -14.35
C TYR A 577 -0.30 -7.25 -13.15
N THR A 578 0.83 -7.89 -13.39
CA THR A 578 1.59 -8.54 -12.32
C THR A 578 2.16 -7.47 -11.38
N ASN A 579 2.06 -7.73 -10.09
CA ASN A 579 2.54 -6.79 -9.07
C ASN A 579 4.07 -6.71 -9.11
N SER A 580 4.62 -5.50 -9.24
CA SER A 580 6.06 -5.21 -9.16
C SER A 580 6.91 -6.19 -10.01
N TYR A 581 7.81 -6.93 -9.36
CA TYR A 581 8.73 -7.92 -9.95
C TYR A 581 8.24 -9.38 -9.82
N HIS A 582 7.11 -9.63 -9.21
CA HIS A 582 6.67 -10.99 -8.91
C HIS A 582 6.56 -11.85 -10.17
N VAL A 583 6.79 -13.14 -9.99
CA VAL A 583 6.46 -14.15 -11.00
C VAL A 583 4.96 -14.10 -11.27
N ASP A 584 4.53 -14.23 -12.54
CA ASP A 584 3.10 -14.23 -12.88
C ASP A 584 2.37 -15.33 -12.11
N VAL A 585 1.23 -15.01 -11.54
CA VAL A 585 0.48 -15.90 -10.64
C VAL A 585 0.02 -17.21 -11.29
N ARG A 586 0.05 -17.29 -12.62
CA ARG A 586 -0.31 -18.47 -13.43
C ARG A 586 0.90 -19.38 -13.72
N GLU A 587 2.12 -18.90 -13.47
CA GLU A 587 3.34 -19.63 -13.79
C GLU A 587 3.61 -20.69 -12.74
N LYS A 588 3.84 -21.93 -13.22
CA LYS A 588 4.17 -23.07 -12.35
C LYS A 588 5.64 -23.02 -11.99
N ILE A 589 5.91 -22.68 -10.76
CA ILE A 589 7.24 -22.62 -10.16
C ILE A 589 7.14 -23.11 -8.72
N ASP A 590 8.12 -23.84 -8.22
CA ASP A 590 8.10 -24.23 -6.82
C ASP A 590 8.52 -23.09 -5.88
N ALA A 591 8.22 -23.25 -4.59
CA ALA A 591 8.45 -22.20 -3.58
C ALA A 591 9.90 -21.80 -3.46
N PHE A 592 10.84 -22.74 -3.56
CA PHE A 592 12.26 -22.50 -3.38
C PHE A 592 12.85 -21.75 -4.59
N GLU A 593 12.51 -22.21 -5.79
CA GLU A 593 12.91 -21.57 -7.04
C GLU A 593 12.35 -20.13 -7.12
N LYS A 594 11.07 -19.97 -6.79
CA LYS A 594 10.41 -18.65 -6.77
C LYS A 594 11.10 -17.68 -5.80
N LEU A 595 11.30 -18.10 -4.55
CA LEU A 595 11.94 -17.25 -3.54
C LEU A 595 13.38 -16.90 -3.91
N LYS A 596 14.13 -17.87 -4.47
CA LYS A 596 15.49 -17.62 -4.95
C LYS A 596 15.51 -16.61 -6.10
N PHE A 597 14.64 -16.79 -7.09
CA PHE A 597 14.47 -15.88 -8.22
C PHE A 597 14.12 -14.46 -7.75
N GLU A 598 13.08 -14.33 -6.93
CA GLU A 598 12.58 -13.04 -6.47
C GLU A 598 13.53 -12.32 -5.51
N SER A 599 14.46 -13.05 -4.85
CA SER A 599 15.43 -12.45 -3.93
C SER A 599 16.34 -11.43 -4.60
N GLU A 600 16.71 -11.64 -5.86
CA GLU A 600 17.54 -10.73 -6.62
C GLU A 600 16.85 -9.38 -6.85
N PHE A 601 15.56 -9.41 -7.13
CA PHE A 601 14.73 -8.21 -7.32
C PHE A 601 14.46 -7.48 -6.01
N GLN A 602 14.28 -8.22 -4.89
CA GLN A 602 14.17 -7.62 -3.57
C GLN A 602 15.42 -6.83 -3.19
N ASN A 603 16.59 -7.36 -3.43
CA ASN A 603 17.87 -6.72 -3.12
C ASN A 603 18.06 -5.38 -3.87
N ILE A 604 17.50 -5.25 -5.07
CA ILE A 604 17.53 -4.01 -5.84
C ILE A 604 16.47 -3.02 -5.36
N SER A 605 15.34 -3.50 -4.83
CA SER A 605 14.23 -2.68 -4.32
C SER A 605 14.52 -2.15 -2.91
N THR A 606 15.49 -1.25 -2.80
CA THR A 606 16.02 -0.73 -1.52
C THR A 606 15.01 -0.02 -0.63
N GLY A 607 13.91 0.49 -1.20
CA GLY A 607 12.79 1.09 -0.48
C GLY A 607 11.78 0.08 0.07
N GLY A 608 11.99 -1.21 -0.21
CA GLY A 608 11.21 -2.32 0.34
C GLY A 608 10.43 -3.11 -0.69
N ALA A 609 10.29 -4.39 -0.41
CA ALA A 609 9.54 -5.37 -1.20
C ALA A 609 9.18 -6.58 -0.34
N ILE A 610 8.18 -7.35 -0.77
CA ILE A 610 7.78 -8.62 -0.17
C ILE A 610 7.62 -9.65 -1.27
N SER A 611 8.04 -10.89 -1.03
CA SER A 611 7.68 -12.03 -1.85
C SER A 611 6.66 -12.91 -1.16
N TYR A 612 5.79 -13.55 -1.91
CA TYR A 612 4.78 -14.44 -1.35
C TYR A 612 4.73 -15.78 -2.08
N ILE A 613 4.33 -16.82 -1.38
CA ILE A 613 4.08 -18.15 -1.92
C ILE A 613 2.67 -18.61 -1.58
N GLU A 614 1.99 -19.13 -2.61
CA GLU A 614 0.69 -19.78 -2.44
C GLU A 614 0.91 -21.20 -1.93
N ILE A 615 0.32 -21.53 -0.79
CA ILE A 615 0.42 -22.83 -0.17
C ILE A 615 -0.97 -23.45 0.04
N PRO A 616 -1.08 -24.78 -0.07
CA PRO A 616 -2.30 -25.49 0.32
C PRO A 616 -2.48 -25.43 1.85
N ASN A 617 -3.48 -26.13 2.37
CA ASN A 617 -3.62 -26.28 3.82
C ASN A 617 -2.48 -27.16 4.36
N MET A 618 -1.49 -26.51 4.99
CA MET A 618 -0.29 -27.14 5.55
C MET A 618 -0.43 -27.57 7.01
N SER A 619 -1.60 -27.50 7.62
CA SER A 619 -1.81 -27.82 9.02
C SER A 619 -1.40 -29.26 9.41
N LYS A 620 -1.38 -30.20 8.45
CA LYS A 620 -0.93 -31.58 8.61
C LYS A 620 0.52 -31.85 8.18
N ASN A 621 1.20 -30.86 7.60
CA ASN A 621 2.57 -30.99 7.10
C ASN A 621 3.39 -29.74 7.48
N ILE A 622 3.49 -29.48 8.78
CA ILE A 622 4.21 -28.32 9.34
C ILE A 622 5.71 -28.40 9.03
N ASP A 623 6.30 -29.60 8.99
CA ASP A 623 7.73 -29.78 8.72
C ASP A 623 8.15 -29.29 7.33
N ALA A 624 7.29 -29.49 6.31
CA ALA A 624 7.54 -28.95 4.98
C ALA A 624 7.54 -27.40 5.01
N LEU A 625 6.61 -26.79 5.72
CA LEU A 625 6.54 -25.35 5.86
C LEU A 625 7.73 -24.80 6.66
N GLU A 626 8.18 -25.50 7.69
CA GLU A 626 9.39 -25.18 8.46
C GLU A 626 10.64 -25.18 7.56
N SER A 627 10.72 -26.11 6.60
CA SER A 627 11.81 -26.16 5.61
C SER A 627 11.82 -24.92 4.71
N VAL A 628 10.65 -24.42 4.32
CA VAL A 628 10.54 -23.17 3.54
C VAL A 628 10.94 -21.96 4.41
N VAL A 629 10.53 -21.91 5.67
CA VAL A 629 10.92 -20.81 6.59
C VAL A 629 12.43 -20.79 6.79
N LYS A 630 13.07 -21.96 6.90
CA LYS A 630 14.54 -22.05 6.94
C LYS A 630 15.19 -21.55 5.65
N PHE A 631 14.61 -21.88 4.50
CA PHE A 631 15.08 -21.36 3.22
C PHE A 631 14.95 -19.83 3.13
N ILE A 632 13.85 -19.25 3.65
CA ILE A 632 13.67 -17.79 3.74
C ILE A 632 14.84 -17.17 4.51
N TYR A 633 15.19 -17.71 5.68
CA TYR A 633 16.29 -17.19 6.50
C TYR A 633 17.61 -17.07 5.70
N ASP A 634 17.91 -18.07 4.87
CA ASP A 634 19.18 -18.13 4.14
C ASP A 634 19.18 -17.32 2.83
N ASN A 635 18.04 -17.13 2.17
CA ASN A 635 18.01 -16.74 0.78
C ASN A 635 17.28 -15.44 0.46
N ILE A 636 16.25 -15.05 1.24
CA ILE A 636 15.43 -13.89 0.91
C ILE A 636 15.13 -13.05 2.15
N GLN A 637 15.10 -11.73 1.98
CA GLN A 637 14.94 -10.81 3.10
C GLN A 637 13.55 -10.88 3.72
N TYR A 638 12.48 -10.88 2.89
CA TYR A 638 11.10 -10.76 3.35
C TYR A 638 10.15 -11.61 2.53
N ALA A 639 9.51 -12.57 3.18
CA ALA A 639 8.54 -13.45 2.53
C ALA A 639 7.30 -13.72 3.39
N GLU A 640 6.19 -14.03 2.72
CA GLU A 640 4.90 -14.31 3.33
C GLU A 640 4.23 -15.53 2.71
N PHE A 641 3.35 -16.17 3.48
CA PHE A 641 2.56 -17.30 3.05
C PHE A 641 1.11 -16.91 2.75
N ASN A 642 0.59 -17.43 1.65
CA ASN A 642 -0.82 -17.38 1.32
C ASN A 642 -1.42 -18.77 1.50
N THR A 643 -2.34 -18.91 2.44
CA THR A 643 -3.20 -20.08 2.59
C THR A 643 -4.66 -19.62 2.58
N LYS A 644 -5.58 -20.50 2.90
CA LYS A 644 -7.01 -20.21 2.93
C LYS A 644 -7.54 -20.38 4.34
N SER A 645 -8.28 -19.40 4.84
CA SER A 645 -8.85 -19.40 6.20
C SER A 645 -10.23 -18.75 6.15
N ASP A 646 -11.16 -19.37 5.39
CA ASP A 646 -12.49 -18.84 5.15
C ASP A 646 -13.54 -19.61 5.94
N TYR A 647 -14.71 -18.98 6.13
CA TYR A 647 -15.84 -19.58 6.82
C TYR A 647 -17.17 -19.18 6.19
N CYS A 648 -18.05 -20.14 5.95
CA CYS A 648 -19.42 -19.90 5.50
C CYS A 648 -20.40 -19.93 6.68
N HIS A 649 -21.06 -18.81 6.94
CA HIS A 649 -22.01 -18.67 8.05
C HIS A 649 -23.35 -19.38 7.81
N VAL A 650 -23.63 -19.78 6.55
CA VAL A 650 -24.89 -20.52 6.20
C VAL A 650 -24.80 -21.99 6.58
N CYS A 651 -23.67 -22.64 6.27
CA CYS A 651 -23.53 -24.11 6.44
C CYS A 651 -22.43 -24.51 7.41
N GLY A 652 -21.67 -23.58 7.98
CA GLY A 652 -20.57 -23.89 8.89
C GLY A 652 -19.30 -24.43 8.21
N PHE A 653 -19.20 -24.32 6.88
CA PHE A 653 -18.01 -24.76 6.15
C PHE A 653 -16.79 -23.93 6.57
N ASP A 654 -15.74 -24.62 7.05
CA ASP A 654 -14.43 -24.05 7.40
C ASP A 654 -13.40 -24.56 6.39
N GLY A 655 -12.96 -23.71 5.48
CA GLY A 655 -12.08 -24.10 4.39
C GLY A 655 -11.97 -23.01 3.32
N GLU A 656 -11.65 -23.36 2.09
CA GLU A 656 -11.52 -22.42 0.98
C GLU A 656 -12.89 -22.11 0.34
N ILE A 657 -13.32 -20.86 0.42
CA ILE A 657 -14.40 -20.30 -0.41
C ILE A 657 -13.82 -20.06 -1.81
N ILE A 658 -14.46 -20.58 -2.83
CA ILE A 658 -13.96 -20.56 -4.21
C ILE A 658 -14.49 -19.36 -5.00
N ILE A 659 -13.78 -19.00 -6.08
CA ILE A 659 -14.27 -18.10 -7.11
C ILE A 659 -14.76 -18.97 -8.28
N ASN A 660 -16.06 -18.94 -8.54
CA ASN A 660 -16.71 -19.78 -9.57
C ASN A 660 -16.36 -19.34 -11.01
N LYS A 661 -16.93 -20.02 -12.01
CA LYS A 661 -16.68 -19.72 -13.44
C LYS A 661 -17.11 -18.30 -13.84
N ASP A 662 -18.09 -17.73 -13.15
CA ASP A 662 -18.66 -16.40 -13.41
C ASP A 662 -17.90 -15.29 -12.66
N ASN A 663 -16.78 -15.63 -11.99
CA ASN A 663 -15.96 -14.77 -11.13
C ASN A 663 -16.69 -14.27 -9.88
N GLU A 664 -17.63 -15.05 -9.35
CA GLU A 664 -18.33 -14.79 -8.10
C GLU A 664 -17.77 -15.68 -6.98
N TRP A 665 -17.72 -15.15 -5.77
CA TRP A 665 -17.37 -15.92 -4.58
C TRP A 665 -18.51 -16.86 -4.20
N GLU A 666 -18.19 -18.13 -3.99
CA GLU A 666 -19.19 -19.18 -3.76
C GLU A 666 -18.69 -20.22 -2.76
N CYS A 667 -19.52 -20.57 -1.78
CA CYS A 667 -19.22 -21.65 -0.84
C CYS A 667 -19.32 -23.01 -1.58
N PRO A 668 -18.24 -23.81 -1.59
CA PRO A 668 -18.25 -25.09 -2.31
C PRO A 668 -19.19 -26.13 -1.69
N ASN A 669 -19.60 -25.95 -0.44
CA ASN A 669 -20.47 -26.90 0.29
C ASN A 669 -21.96 -26.62 0.09
N CYS A 670 -22.39 -25.35 0.11
CA CYS A 670 -23.82 -25.01 0.05
C CYS A 670 -24.22 -24.07 -1.08
N GLY A 671 -23.26 -23.62 -1.91
CA GLY A 671 -23.52 -22.70 -3.02
C GLY A 671 -23.85 -21.26 -2.59
N ASN A 672 -23.67 -20.90 -1.30
CA ASN A 672 -23.88 -19.53 -0.83
C ASN A 672 -23.00 -18.56 -1.57
N LYS A 673 -23.57 -17.45 -2.09
CA LYS A 673 -22.89 -16.34 -2.76
C LYS A 673 -23.08 -15.01 -2.06
N ASP A 674 -23.83 -14.99 -0.95
CA ASP A 674 -24.06 -13.78 -0.17
C ASP A 674 -22.79 -13.42 0.63
N HIS A 675 -22.12 -12.36 0.20
CA HIS A 675 -20.90 -11.86 0.82
C HIS A 675 -21.07 -11.55 2.33
N ASN A 676 -22.26 -11.13 2.75
CA ASN A 676 -22.53 -10.83 4.16
C ASN A 676 -22.66 -12.10 5.03
N LYS A 677 -22.73 -13.28 4.39
CA LYS A 677 -22.84 -14.59 5.06
C LYS A 677 -21.63 -15.46 4.88
N MET A 678 -20.48 -14.86 4.60
CA MET A 678 -19.21 -15.54 4.55
C MET A 678 -18.08 -14.63 5.02
N SER A 679 -17.10 -15.22 5.69
CA SER A 679 -15.83 -14.57 6.04
C SER A 679 -14.76 -15.08 5.09
N VAL A 680 -14.26 -14.24 4.22
CA VAL A 680 -13.22 -14.56 3.24
C VAL A 680 -12.02 -13.67 3.48
N VAL A 681 -10.86 -14.26 3.69
CA VAL A 681 -9.62 -13.54 3.93
C VAL A 681 -8.60 -13.91 2.88
N ARG A 682 -8.06 -12.93 2.18
CA ARG A 682 -7.01 -13.12 1.17
C ARG A 682 -5.90 -12.11 1.35
N ARG A 683 -4.70 -12.54 1.01
CA ARG A 683 -3.59 -11.63 0.91
C ARG A 683 -3.74 -10.76 -0.34
N THR A 684 -3.67 -9.45 -0.14
CA THR A 684 -3.87 -8.48 -1.20
C THR A 684 -2.55 -7.98 -1.76
N CYS A 685 -1.73 -7.35 -0.92
CA CYS A 685 -0.44 -6.80 -1.34
C CYS A 685 0.49 -6.56 -0.13
N GLY A 686 0.66 -7.57 0.71
CA GLY A 686 1.48 -7.52 1.93
C GLY A 686 0.66 -7.31 3.20
N TYR A 687 -0.66 -7.27 3.10
CA TYR A 687 -1.61 -7.35 4.21
C TYR A 687 -2.83 -8.18 3.81
N LEU A 688 -3.66 -8.53 4.76
CA LEU A 688 -4.88 -9.28 4.52
C LEU A 688 -6.06 -8.34 4.27
N GLY A 689 -6.90 -8.67 3.28
CA GLY A 689 -8.20 -8.06 3.06
C GLY A 689 -9.31 -8.95 3.58
N GLU A 690 -10.33 -8.36 4.19
CA GLU A 690 -11.48 -9.06 4.79
C GLU A 690 -12.78 -8.83 4.00
N ASN A 691 -12.85 -7.75 3.21
CA ASN A 691 -13.93 -7.48 2.29
C ASN A 691 -13.53 -7.91 0.86
N PHE A 692 -14.49 -7.83 -0.06
CA PHE A 692 -14.30 -8.31 -1.42
C PHE A 692 -13.49 -7.31 -2.27
N TRP A 693 -13.01 -7.77 -3.42
CA TRP A 693 -12.01 -7.10 -4.25
C TRP A 693 -12.59 -6.74 -5.61
N ASN A 694 -11.98 -5.77 -6.30
CA ASN A 694 -12.30 -5.42 -7.67
C ASN A 694 -12.17 -6.61 -8.63
N VAL A 695 -12.78 -6.50 -9.81
CA VAL A 695 -12.85 -7.57 -10.82
C VAL A 695 -11.46 -8.07 -11.23
N GLY A 696 -10.48 -7.17 -11.38
CA GLY A 696 -9.12 -7.56 -11.78
C GLY A 696 -8.42 -8.34 -10.68
N LYS A 697 -8.54 -7.91 -9.41
CA LYS A 697 -7.95 -8.60 -8.26
C LYS A 697 -8.63 -9.94 -8.00
N THR A 698 -9.94 -10.02 -8.17
CA THR A 698 -10.69 -11.29 -8.08
C THR A 698 -10.21 -12.29 -9.14
N LYS A 699 -9.97 -11.85 -10.38
CA LYS A 699 -9.39 -12.70 -11.44
C LYS A 699 -7.98 -13.15 -11.11
N GLU A 700 -7.14 -12.25 -10.61
CA GLU A 700 -5.78 -12.57 -10.21
C GLU A 700 -5.78 -13.64 -9.10
N ILE A 701 -6.58 -13.46 -8.04
CA ILE A 701 -6.71 -14.44 -6.96
C ILE A 701 -7.17 -15.82 -7.48
N LYS A 702 -8.14 -15.83 -8.41
CA LYS A 702 -8.65 -17.08 -9.03
C LYS A 702 -7.57 -17.85 -9.81
N GLN A 703 -6.62 -17.13 -10.42
CA GLN A 703 -5.59 -17.70 -11.28
C GLN A 703 -4.32 -18.12 -10.56
N ARG A 704 -4.21 -17.84 -9.26
CA ARG A 704 -3.04 -18.20 -8.46
C ARG A 704 -2.82 -19.71 -8.44
N VAL A 705 -1.61 -20.12 -8.81
CA VAL A 705 -1.18 -21.52 -8.71
C VAL A 705 -0.46 -21.77 -7.40
N LEU A 706 -0.53 -23.00 -6.89
CA LEU A 706 0.18 -23.43 -5.69
C LEU A 706 1.67 -23.62 -5.99
N HIS A 707 2.51 -23.28 -5.02
CA HIS A 707 3.97 -23.39 -5.09
C HIS A 707 4.53 -24.54 -4.24
N LEU A 708 3.67 -25.19 -3.40
CA LEU A 708 4.00 -26.38 -2.61
C LEU A 708 3.02 -27.53 -2.90
#